data_10b4dfd7597838cce47086d320ea9b50
#
_entry.id   10b4dfd7597838cce47086d320ea9b50
#
_cell.length_a   1.000
_cell.length_b   1.000
_cell.length_c   1.000
_cell.angle_alpha   90.00
_cell.angle_beta   90.00
_cell.angle_gamma   90.00
#
_symmetry.space_group_name_H-M   'P 1'
#
loop_
_entity.id
_entity.type
_entity.pdbx_description
1 polymer ?
#
loop_
_entity_poly.entity_id
_entity_poly.type
_entity_poly.pdbx_seq_one_letter_code
_entity_poly.pdbx_strand_id
1 'polypeptide(L)'
;MARLTQPSVLFCLPASMFVGVAMAQTPTATDVPLLHYTTTWIGNSFGGTKAAGLRNRKHVQLDVRAMYVTTDGTCYSATGWDEDGSEIGIYRDGDVLGSAGHTHGWGYNGGNAVTASKDYLFFAQTVGNEGGGLKGADTWPAKGRVWYGISRRRRDGSAAPFGAGKGGDGDTMRGVFLPINDVAEGTNAEITGLAADTQNHLFVSDPSNGQIKVYDAEKMTLLHSWRVARPGALAVNNKGELWVVQSVGVGEPNARILHLNVNGLSMPDGVVLEKEVTPGGICLDGTGHLYVTDRGVGQQILVYDTHNVPPIQTKTIGVHGGIFAGRGSEIGRDGPLRFNDPVGVGMDGTGNLYVCSRGSVAGGGTILESYDEDIRRLWRLEGLSFIDTADVDPASDGVHVYTKDKHFVLDFSKSGGHEAAYRGYTANRFRYPDDPRLRSGDCGVFFRRIQGKPFLFVTDMYSGGLRLFRFKTDSDGECAIPSGCFAKQHVKPDPAVSKQPWPLTQPATGEWIWRDKNGDGVLDPDEYDSKPTNAPGLWGWSVDSQGSVWQATEHDGIRKFAVQGLDKFGNPIYSYATMETVPTPSLFTELCRAEYVSETDTMFLAGYTTDRPHSGGEWGIVGTEIVRFENWRQGNRTPAARVVLPYDGLKEAKKFIKSFAVAGDYLFAGEGREPCAIYVYNARTGASVGKLQPDATVGSNSGWLDFPYAVRAFRRANGEYLIFAEEDLDAKIILYRWKP
;
A
#
# COMPACT_ATOMS: atom_id res chain seq x y z
N MET A 1 30.18 -19.08 -6.77
CA MET A 1 31.10 -19.37 -7.90
C MET A 1 31.40 -20.86 -7.92
N ALA A 2 30.90 -21.56 -8.89
CA ALA A 2 31.47 -22.82 -9.41
C ALA A 2 30.65 -23.18 -10.65
N ARG A 3 31.22 -23.04 -11.82
CA ARG A 3 30.70 -23.52 -13.09
C ARG A 3 30.92 -25.03 -13.16
N LEU A 4 29.88 -25.77 -13.51
CA LEU A 4 30.00 -27.14 -13.96
C LEU A 4 29.54 -27.24 -15.42
N THR A 5 30.45 -27.57 -16.28
CA THR A 5 30.27 -27.90 -17.68
C THR A 5 29.78 -29.33 -17.81
N GLN A 6 28.75 -29.60 -18.60
CA GLN A 6 28.36 -30.95 -19.02
C GLN A 6 28.72 -31.21 -20.49
N PRO A 7 29.09 -32.41 -20.85
CA PRO A 7 29.46 -32.81 -22.22
C PRO A 7 28.23 -33.25 -23.03
N SER A 8 28.23 -32.87 -24.30
CA SER A 8 27.26 -33.29 -25.30
C SER A 8 27.43 -34.75 -25.73
N VAL A 9 26.35 -35.50 -25.67
CA VAL A 9 26.27 -36.85 -26.29
C VAL A 9 25.23 -36.79 -27.41
N LEU A 10 25.68 -37.11 -28.60
CA LEU A 10 24.88 -37.22 -29.83
C LEU A 10 24.27 -38.63 -29.89
N PHE A 11 22.94 -38.75 -29.96
CA PHE A 11 22.27 -40.02 -30.30
C PHE A 11 21.39 -39.84 -31.53
N CYS A 12 21.59 -40.77 -32.52
CA CYS A 12 20.74 -40.90 -33.70
C CYS A 12 19.40 -41.55 -33.35
N LEU A 13 18.32 -41.02 -33.87
CA LEU A 13 16.95 -41.52 -33.74
C LEU A 13 16.48 -42.18 -35.05
N PRO A 14 15.66 -43.25 -34.99
CA PRO A 14 14.94 -43.75 -36.16
C PRO A 14 13.61 -43.02 -36.35
N ALA A 15 13.22 -42.83 -37.59
CA ALA A 15 11.98 -42.18 -38.01
C ALA A 15 10.73 -43.00 -37.63
N SER A 16 9.80 -42.39 -36.89
CA SER A 16 8.44 -42.90 -36.64
C SER A 16 7.42 -41.93 -37.26
N MET A 17 6.46 -42.51 -37.99
CA MET A 17 5.38 -41.76 -38.64
C MET A 17 4.51 -41.02 -37.60
N PHE A 18 4.41 -39.70 -37.76
CA PHE A 18 3.44 -38.89 -37.02
C PHE A 18 2.15 -38.77 -37.83
N VAL A 19 1.05 -39.25 -37.25
CA VAL A 19 -0.32 -38.90 -37.64
C VAL A 19 -0.55 -37.47 -37.13
N GLY A 20 -0.70 -36.50 -38.03
CA GLY A 20 -0.90 -35.12 -37.68
C GLY A 20 -2.28 -34.90 -37.09
N VAL A 21 -2.33 -34.66 -35.77
CA VAL A 21 -3.43 -33.95 -35.14
C VAL A 21 -3.15 -32.46 -35.39
N ALA A 22 -4.07 -31.79 -36.13
CA ALA A 22 -3.99 -30.36 -36.37
C ALA A 22 -4.04 -29.63 -35.00
N MET A 23 -2.91 -29.13 -34.54
CA MET A 23 -2.89 -28.21 -33.42
C MET A 23 -3.54 -26.93 -33.89
N ALA A 24 -4.61 -26.51 -33.20
CA ALA A 24 -5.14 -25.16 -33.36
C ALA A 24 -4.03 -24.16 -33.07
N GLN A 25 -3.72 -23.31 -34.05
CA GLN A 25 -2.77 -22.23 -33.84
C GLN A 25 -3.26 -21.33 -32.71
N THR A 26 -2.42 -21.11 -31.71
CA THR A 26 -2.68 -20.11 -30.67
C THR A 26 -2.87 -18.75 -31.34
N PRO A 27 -4.01 -18.05 -31.17
CA PRO A 27 -4.17 -16.72 -31.71
C PRO A 27 -3.02 -15.85 -31.19
N THR A 28 -2.36 -15.12 -32.06
CA THR A 28 -1.42 -14.08 -31.64
C THR A 28 -2.20 -13.04 -30.84
N ALA A 29 -1.63 -12.49 -29.77
CA ALA A 29 -2.33 -11.55 -28.88
C ALA A 29 -2.88 -10.30 -29.57
N THR A 30 -2.53 -10.05 -30.82
CA THR A 30 -3.03 -8.98 -31.69
C THR A 30 -4.43 -9.29 -32.25
N ASP A 31 -4.89 -10.54 -32.26
CA ASP A 31 -6.14 -10.95 -32.92
C ASP A 31 -7.32 -11.08 -31.95
N VAL A 32 -7.12 -10.87 -30.63
CA VAL A 32 -8.18 -10.96 -29.63
C VAL A 32 -9.01 -9.67 -29.63
N PRO A 33 -10.33 -9.73 -29.93
CA PRO A 33 -11.16 -8.54 -30.07
C PRO A 33 -11.31 -7.79 -28.75
N LEU A 34 -11.33 -6.46 -28.82
CA LEU A 34 -11.68 -5.61 -27.69
C LEU A 34 -13.19 -5.72 -27.46
N LEU A 35 -13.60 -5.97 -26.22
CA LEU A 35 -15.02 -6.04 -25.84
C LEU A 35 -15.61 -4.64 -25.69
N HIS A 36 -16.93 -4.57 -25.57
CA HIS A 36 -17.63 -3.32 -25.26
C HIS A 36 -17.89 -3.24 -23.77
N TYR A 37 -17.25 -2.29 -23.07
CA TYR A 37 -17.28 -2.11 -21.62
C TYR A 37 -17.13 -0.62 -21.26
N THR A 38 -17.27 -0.30 -19.98
CA THR A 38 -16.90 1.01 -19.43
C THR A 38 -15.85 0.82 -18.34
N THR A 39 -15.01 1.84 -18.15
CA THR A 39 -13.98 1.87 -17.10
C THR A 39 -14.20 3.00 -16.12
N THR A 40 -13.81 2.77 -14.89
CA THR A 40 -13.68 3.76 -13.84
C THR A 40 -12.55 3.32 -12.89
N TRP A 41 -12.31 4.07 -11.83
CA TRP A 41 -11.30 3.70 -10.82
C TRP A 41 -11.81 3.90 -9.41
N ILE A 42 -11.15 3.25 -8.45
CA ILE A 42 -11.37 3.37 -7.01
C ILE A 42 -10.07 3.83 -6.37
N GLY A 43 -10.16 4.76 -5.43
CA GLY A 43 -9.13 4.99 -4.42
C GLY A 43 -8.35 6.28 -4.52
N ASN A 44 -7.99 6.79 -5.68
CA ASN A 44 -7.11 7.95 -5.76
C ASN A 44 -7.75 9.15 -6.46
N SER A 45 -7.34 10.35 -6.04
CA SER A 45 -7.64 11.61 -6.71
C SER A 45 -6.54 11.97 -7.71
N PHE A 46 -6.93 12.38 -8.90
CA PHE A 46 -6.03 12.74 -9.98
C PHE A 46 -6.19 14.20 -10.38
N GLY A 47 -5.08 14.82 -10.78
CA GLY A 47 -5.07 16.20 -11.22
C GLY A 47 -5.57 16.39 -12.64
N GLY A 48 -6.34 17.50 -12.84
CA GLY A 48 -6.86 17.94 -14.12
C GLY A 48 -8.06 17.14 -14.61
N THR A 49 -9.09 17.82 -15.09
CA THR A 49 -10.37 17.21 -15.51
C THR A 49 -10.28 16.28 -16.73
N LYS A 50 -9.18 16.34 -17.49
CA LYS A 50 -8.96 15.47 -18.66
C LYS A 50 -7.82 14.46 -18.47
N ALA A 51 -7.15 14.51 -17.33
CA ALA A 51 -6.00 13.68 -17.03
C ALA A 51 -6.29 12.69 -15.89
N ALA A 52 -7.51 12.66 -15.40
CA ALA A 52 -7.92 11.74 -14.35
C ALA A 52 -7.59 10.31 -14.78
N GLY A 53 -6.82 9.60 -13.95
CA GLY A 53 -6.40 8.26 -14.24
C GLY A 53 -5.29 8.10 -15.29
N LEU A 54 -4.76 9.19 -15.85
CA LEU A 54 -3.59 9.14 -16.73
C LEU A 54 -2.31 9.06 -15.92
N ARG A 55 -1.40 8.20 -16.33
CA ARG A 55 -0.04 8.07 -15.78
C ARG A 55 0.80 9.29 -16.17
N ASN A 56 0.74 10.34 -15.34
CA ASN A 56 1.39 11.61 -15.59
C ASN A 56 1.99 12.27 -14.35
N ARG A 57 2.14 11.50 -13.24
CA ARG A 57 2.60 11.99 -11.94
C ARG A 57 1.67 13.06 -11.32
N LYS A 58 0.38 12.99 -11.59
CA LYS A 58 -0.64 13.88 -11.03
C LYS A 58 -1.64 13.12 -10.20
N HIS A 59 -1.16 12.37 -9.22
CA HIS A 59 -1.94 11.63 -8.25
C HIS A 59 -1.52 12.00 -6.82
N VAL A 60 -2.35 11.67 -5.85
CA VAL A 60 -2.01 11.83 -4.42
C VAL A 60 -1.05 10.71 -4.02
N GLN A 61 0.10 11.08 -3.43
CA GLN A 61 1.10 10.11 -2.99
C GLN A 61 0.52 9.11 -1.98
N LEU A 62 1.07 7.90 -2.00
CA LEU A 62 0.55 6.75 -1.28
C LEU A 62 0.62 6.86 0.25
N ASP A 63 1.76 7.28 0.78
CA ASP A 63 2.09 7.28 2.21
C ASP A 63 2.65 8.63 2.65
N VAL A 64 1.81 9.66 2.67
CA VAL A 64 2.24 11.01 3.07
C VAL A 64 2.58 11.05 4.56
N ARG A 65 3.77 11.52 4.89
CA ARG A 65 4.35 11.59 6.23
C ARG A 65 4.52 12.99 6.77
N ALA A 66 4.54 13.99 5.90
CA ALA A 66 4.62 15.40 6.27
C ALA A 66 3.97 16.28 5.20
N MET A 67 3.58 17.47 5.59
CA MET A 67 2.96 18.47 4.74
C MET A 67 3.47 19.87 5.10
N TYR A 68 3.64 20.71 4.09
CA TYR A 68 3.91 22.14 4.23
C TYR A 68 2.98 22.94 3.33
N VAL A 69 2.44 24.04 3.83
CA VAL A 69 1.53 24.94 3.10
C VAL A 69 2.14 26.32 3.00
N THR A 70 2.15 26.88 1.81
CA THR A 70 2.64 28.24 1.55
C THR A 70 1.51 29.26 1.69
N THR A 71 1.86 30.54 1.82
CA THR A 71 0.89 31.63 1.97
C THR A 71 -0.07 31.77 0.78
N ASP A 72 0.31 31.26 -0.40
CA ASP A 72 -0.55 31.23 -1.59
C ASP A 72 -1.43 29.99 -1.69
N GLY A 73 -1.49 29.15 -0.65
CA GLY A 73 -2.30 27.95 -0.59
C GLY A 73 -1.72 26.74 -1.33
N THR A 74 -0.47 26.83 -1.85
CA THR A 74 0.19 25.64 -2.41
C THR A 74 0.61 24.71 -1.28
N CYS A 75 0.14 23.48 -1.37
CA CYS A 75 0.43 22.41 -0.41
C CYS A 75 1.47 21.47 -1.00
N TYR A 76 2.52 21.17 -0.25
CA TYR A 76 3.56 20.18 -0.57
C TYR A 76 3.45 19.03 0.43
N SER A 77 3.40 17.80 -0.06
CA SER A 77 3.49 16.60 0.77
C SER A 77 4.87 15.96 0.66
N ALA A 78 5.27 15.19 1.66
CA ALA A 78 6.42 14.28 1.59
C ALA A 78 5.94 12.87 1.90
N THR A 79 6.34 11.91 1.07
CA THR A 79 6.11 10.49 1.28
C THR A 79 7.41 9.75 1.46
N GLY A 80 7.38 8.63 2.22
CA GLY A 80 8.53 7.78 2.38
C GLY A 80 8.84 6.98 1.14
N TRP A 81 7.82 6.63 0.38
CA TRP A 81 7.90 5.84 -0.82
C TRP A 81 6.66 6.00 -1.70
N ASP A 82 6.85 6.00 -3.01
CA ASP A 82 5.79 6.05 -4.02
C ASP A 82 6.24 5.21 -5.21
N GLU A 83 5.38 4.38 -5.77
CA GLU A 83 5.74 3.45 -6.85
C GLU A 83 6.14 4.19 -8.14
N ASP A 84 5.50 5.31 -8.46
CA ASP A 84 5.92 6.17 -9.59
C ASP A 84 7.22 6.96 -9.30
N GLY A 85 7.80 6.82 -8.10
CA GLY A 85 9.06 7.44 -7.72
C GLY A 85 8.96 8.92 -7.38
N SER A 86 7.81 9.39 -6.91
CA SER A 86 7.55 10.80 -6.61
C SER A 86 7.38 11.04 -5.11
N GLU A 87 8.44 11.49 -4.42
CA GLU A 87 8.42 11.70 -2.97
C GLU A 87 7.64 12.94 -2.55
N ILE A 88 7.44 13.89 -3.45
CA ILE A 88 6.74 15.16 -3.19
C ILE A 88 5.52 15.28 -4.09
N GLY A 89 4.36 15.49 -3.48
CA GLY A 89 3.15 15.94 -4.16
C GLY A 89 3.00 17.45 -4.09
N ILE A 90 2.42 18.04 -5.11
CA ILE A 90 2.14 19.47 -5.23
C ILE A 90 0.65 19.66 -5.50
N TYR A 91 -0.05 20.30 -4.57
CA TYR A 91 -1.51 20.47 -4.59
C TYR A 91 -1.90 21.92 -4.41
N ARG A 92 -3.05 22.29 -4.97
CA ARG A 92 -3.65 23.62 -4.78
C ARG A 92 -5.12 23.60 -5.15
N ASP A 93 -5.95 24.27 -4.38
CA ASP A 93 -7.39 24.46 -4.63
C ASP A 93 -8.16 23.15 -4.91
N GLY A 94 -7.75 22.05 -4.27
CA GLY A 94 -8.34 20.74 -4.48
C GLY A 94 -7.91 20.03 -5.77
N ASP A 95 -6.82 20.49 -6.41
CA ASP A 95 -6.24 19.83 -7.57
C ASP A 95 -4.81 19.33 -7.30
N VAL A 96 -4.43 18.28 -7.99
CA VAL A 96 -3.07 17.74 -8.03
C VAL A 96 -2.32 18.41 -9.17
N LEU A 97 -1.40 19.33 -8.85
CA LEU A 97 -0.67 20.09 -9.86
C LEU A 97 0.49 19.31 -10.46
N GLY A 98 1.11 18.44 -9.69
CA GLY A 98 2.26 17.65 -10.08
C GLY A 98 2.96 16.99 -8.92
N SER A 99 4.17 16.53 -9.17
CA SER A 99 5.03 15.86 -8.19
C SER A 99 6.50 16.18 -8.47
N ALA A 100 7.34 15.92 -7.48
CA ALA A 100 8.79 16.07 -7.57
C ALA A 100 9.48 14.92 -6.84
N GLY A 101 10.75 14.73 -7.17
CA GLY A 101 11.54 13.60 -6.70
C GLY A 101 11.67 12.55 -7.79
N HIS A 102 12.36 11.49 -7.48
CA HIS A 102 12.54 10.36 -8.36
C HIS A 102 13.18 9.23 -7.57
N THR A 103 12.39 8.58 -6.77
CA THR A 103 12.84 7.45 -5.94
C THR A 103 11.92 6.28 -6.20
N HIS A 104 12.42 5.08 -6.06
CA HIS A 104 11.66 3.87 -6.30
C HIS A 104 12.25 2.69 -5.52
N GLY A 105 12.54 2.87 -4.24
CA GLY A 105 12.94 1.75 -3.40
C GLY A 105 14.30 1.08 -3.72
N TRP A 106 14.90 1.30 -4.87
CA TRP A 106 16.17 0.70 -5.30
C TRP A 106 17.39 1.42 -4.71
N GLY A 107 17.35 1.72 -3.43
CA GLY A 107 18.33 2.52 -2.72
C GLY A 107 17.93 3.98 -2.57
N TYR A 108 16.80 4.41 -3.15
CA TYR A 108 16.21 5.71 -2.94
C TYR A 108 14.88 5.57 -2.21
N ASN A 109 14.69 6.36 -1.16
CA ASN A 109 13.41 6.53 -0.50
C ASN A 109 13.24 8.00 -0.12
N GLY A 110 12.00 8.45 0.01
CA GLY A 110 11.70 9.75 0.57
C GLY A 110 11.95 9.80 2.08
N GLY A 111 11.31 10.74 2.75
CA GLY A 111 11.51 10.96 4.18
C GLY A 111 10.28 11.57 4.86
N ASN A 112 10.50 12.04 6.09
CA ASN A 112 9.46 12.44 7.02
C ASN A 112 9.31 13.95 7.18
N ALA A 113 9.87 14.75 6.26
CA ALA A 113 9.84 16.20 6.40
C ALA A 113 9.86 16.92 5.05
N VAL A 114 9.14 18.02 4.96
CA VAL A 114 9.08 18.92 3.81
C VAL A 114 8.89 20.36 4.30
N THR A 115 9.51 21.30 3.59
CA THR A 115 9.30 22.75 3.76
C THR A 115 9.61 23.49 2.46
N ALA A 116 9.17 24.73 2.34
CA ALA A 116 9.54 25.58 1.23
C ALA A 116 9.98 26.97 1.71
N SER A 117 10.99 27.54 1.06
CA SER A 117 11.32 28.95 1.10
C SER A 117 10.61 29.70 -0.04
N LYS A 118 10.94 30.98 -0.22
CA LYS A 118 10.43 31.75 -1.35
C LYS A 118 10.73 31.10 -2.70
N ASP A 119 11.92 30.52 -2.89
CA ASP A 119 12.44 30.08 -4.17
C ASP A 119 12.59 28.55 -4.27
N TYR A 120 12.69 27.86 -3.14
CA TYR A 120 13.05 26.44 -3.08
C TYR A 120 12.08 25.61 -2.25
N LEU A 121 11.98 24.36 -2.64
CA LEU A 121 11.36 23.25 -1.94
C LEU A 121 12.46 22.35 -1.38
N PHE A 122 12.36 21.99 -0.10
CA PHE A 122 13.28 21.10 0.60
C PHE A 122 12.52 19.91 1.17
N PHE A 123 13.06 18.72 1.01
CA PHE A 123 12.45 17.51 1.57
C PHE A 123 13.51 16.52 2.04
N ALA A 124 13.16 15.80 3.10
CA ALA A 124 14.00 14.73 3.61
C ALA A 124 14.02 13.56 2.61
N GLN A 125 15.17 12.92 2.49
CA GLN A 125 15.38 11.79 1.57
C GLN A 125 16.41 10.82 2.14
N THR A 126 16.25 9.54 1.79
CA THR A 126 17.17 8.46 2.16
C THR A 126 17.79 7.86 0.91
N VAL A 127 19.10 7.61 0.95
CA VAL A 127 19.85 7.01 -0.17
C VAL A 127 20.69 5.85 0.38
N GLY A 128 20.43 4.65 -0.12
CA GLY A 128 21.19 3.43 0.18
C GLY A 128 21.93 2.90 -1.05
N ASN A 129 22.78 1.92 -0.86
CA ASN A 129 23.48 1.23 -1.94
C ASN A 129 22.95 -0.19 -2.12
N GLU A 130 21.66 -0.29 -2.49
CA GLU A 130 21.01 -1.57 -2.75
C GLU A 130 21.09 -1.95 -4.24
N GLY A 131 21.49 -3.19 -4.50
CA GLY A 131 21.14 -3.92 -5.73
C GLY A 131 21.67 -3.42 -7.06
N GLY A 132 22.66 -2.54 -7.10
CA GLY A 132 23.29 -2.18 -8.37
C GLY A 132 22.70 -0.93 -9.05
N GLY A 133 22.09 -0.06 -8.30
CA GLY A 133 21.78 1.30 -8.71
C GLY A 133 22.99 2.00 -9.33
N LEU A 134 22.96 3.25 -9.55
CA LEU A 134 23.93 4.05 -10.29
C LEU A 134 25.40 3.69 -10.01
N LYS A 135 26.13 3.46 -11.05
CA LYS A 135 27.55 3.11 -10.99
C LYS A 135 28.39 4.37 -10.83
N GLY A 136 29.02 4.52 -9.67
CA GLY A 136 29.99 5.59 -9.43
C GLY A 136 30.17 5.82 -7.94
N ALA A 137 31.40 5.59 -7.43
CA ALA A 137 31.74 5.71 -6.02
C ALA A 137 31.41 7.09 -5.40
N ASP A 138 31.24 8.10 -6.23
CA ASP A 138 31.01 9.48 -5.79
C ASP A 138 29.55 9.90 -5.68
N THR A 139 28.60 9.05 -6.09
CA THR A 139 27.16 9.38 -6.17
C THR A 139 26.32 8.57 -5.21
N TRP A 140 26.89 7.55 -4.58
CA TRP A 140 26.23 6.63 -3.68
C TRP A 140 26.98 6.42 -2.37
N PRO A 141 26.30 6.09 -1.29
CA PRO A 141 26.97 5.62 -0.08
C PRO A 141 27.79 4.35 -0.38
N ALA A 142 28.83 4.10 0.38
CA ALA A 142 29.58 2.85 0.31
C ALA A 142 28.65 1.66 0.60
N LYS A 143 28.97 0.47 0.07
CA LYS A 143 28.21 -0.76 0.33
C LYS A 143 28.04 -0.98 1.86
N GLY A 144 26.80 -1.24 2.29
CA GLY A 144 26.45 -1.39 3.71
C GLY A 144 26.31 -0.06 4.45
N ARG A 145 26.22 1.07 3.74
CA ARG A 145 25.98 2.41 4.28
C ARG A 145 24.71 3.00 3.70
N VAL A 146 24.08 3.90 4.46
CA VAL A 146 22.90 4.67 4.07
C VAL A 146 23.12 6.14 4.39
N TRP A 147 22.76 7.01 3.47
CA TRP A 147 22.72 8.45 3.67
C TRP A 147 21.31 8.91 3.96
N TYR A 148 21.15 9.67 5.03
CA TYR A 148 19.94 10.43 5.31
C TYR A 148 20.27 11.90 5.10
N GLY A 149 19.44 12.63 4.34
CA GLY A 149 19.75 14.00 3.99
C GLY A 149 18.56 14.75 3.43
N ILE A 150 18.84 15.81 2.68
CA ILE A 150 17.88 16.77 2.19
C ILE A 150 18.07 16.95 0.69
N SER A 151 17.01 16.84 -0.08
CA SER A 151 16.96 17.28 -1.48
C SER A 151 16.40 18.69 -1.61
N ARG A 152 16.96 19.46 -2.55
CA ARG A 152 16.48 20.79 -2.90
C ARG A 152 15.94 20.82 -4.32
N ARG A 153 14.74 21.35 -4.48
CA ARG A 153 14.07 21.58 -5.76
C ARG A 153 13.58 23.01 -5.87
N ARG A 154 13.23 23.47 -7.08
CA ARG A 154 12.40 24.66 -7.23
C ARG A 154 10.97 24.36 -6.77
N ARG A 155 10.18 25.39 -6.53
CA ARG A 155 8.80 25.23 -6.05
C ARG A 155 7.87 24.49 -7.03
N ASP A 156 8.21 24.48 -8.31
CA ASP A 156 7.51 23.71 -9.36
C ASP A 156 7.96 22.24 -9.45
N GLY A 157 8.87 21.82 -8.58
CA GLY A 157 9.42 20.46 -8.55
C GLY A 157 10.65 20.26 -9.42
N SER A 158 11.04 21.21 -10.26
CA SER A 158 12.23 21.12 -11.10
C SER A 158 13.52 21.12 -10.27
N ALA A 159 14.61 20.58 -10.83
CA ALA A 159 15.90 20.50 -10.16
C ALA A 159 16.45 21.88 -9.76
N ALA A 160 16.96 21.99 -8.54
CA ALA A 160 17.63 23.19 -8.02
C ALA A 160 19.03 22.83 -7.49
N PRO A 161 20.01 22.58 -8.36
CA PRO A 161 21.34 22.14 -7.96
C PRO A 161 22.09 23.20 -7.13
N PHE A 162 22.94 22.67 -6.22
CA PHE A 162 23.89 23.47 -5.43
C PHE A 162 25.25 22.73 -5.41
N GLY A 163 26.36 23.49 -5.47
CA GLY A 163 27.70 22.90 -5.52
C GLY A 163 28.14 22.44 -6.91
N ALA A 164 29.15 21.56 -7.00
CA ALA A 164 29.86 21.17 -8.22
C ALA A 164 29.10 20.14 -9.10
N GLY A 165 27.92 19.71 -8.71
CA GLY A 165 27.13 18.72 -9.44
C GLY A 165 26.41 19.31 -10.65
N LYS A 166 26.17 18.48 -11.66
CA LYS A 166 25.24 18.84 -12.74
C LYS A 166 23.83 18.56 -12.22
N GLY A 167 23.00 19.59 -12.11
CA GLY A 167 21.59 19.39 -11.80
C GLY A 167 20.94 18.54 -12.88
N GLY A 168 20.21 17.54 -12.46
CA GLY A 168 19.38 16.69 -13.28
C GLY A 168 18.15 16.32 -12.47
N ASP A 169 17.18 15.70 -13.10
CA ASP A 169 16.15 14.91 -12.47
C ASP A 169 16.78 13.76 -11.68
N GLY A 170 16.02 12.99 -10.97
CA GLY A 170 16.41 12.04 -9.96
C GLY A 170 17.69 11.21 -10.13
N ASP A 171 18.11 10.99 -11.34
CA ASP A 171 19.32 10.19 -11.65
C ASP A 171 20.64 10.88 -11.26
N THR A 172 20.64 12.15 -10.93
CA THR A 172 21.81 12.90 -10.51
C THR A 172 21.64 13.51 -9.13
N MET A 173 21.72 12.67 -8.11
CA MET A 173 21.71 13.09 -6.72
C MET A 173 22.77 14.13 -6.38
N ARG A 174 23.90 14.14 -7.10
CA ARG A 174 25.06 15.01 -6.86
C ARG A 174 24.75 16.50 -6.82
N GLY A 175 23.78 16.97 -7.58
CA GLY A 175 23.48 18.39 -7.68
C GLY A 175 22.45 18.89 -6.69
N VAL A 176 21.57 18.01 -6.21
CA VAL A 176 20.34 18.40 -5.49
C VAL A 176 20.23 17.81 -4.08
N PHE A 177 21.08 16.86 -3.69
CA PHE A 177 21.04 16.17 -2.41
C PHE A 177 22.22 16.54 -1.49
N LEU A 178 21.89 16.87 -0.24
CA LEU A 178 22.87 17.13 0.83
C LEU A 178 22.81 15.98 1.85
N PRO A 179 23.84 15.11 1.93
CA PRO A 179 23.94 14.13 3.00
C PRO A 179 24.10 14.81 4.36
N ILE A 180 23.26 14.45 5.34
CA ILE A 180 23.35 14.93 6.73
C ILE A 180 23.97 13.85 7.62
N ASN A 181 23.51 12.63 7.48
CA ASN A 181 23.97 11.48 8.23
C ASN A 181 24.41 10.37 7.27
N ASP A 182 25.61 9.83 7.50
CA ASP A 182 26.14 8.64 6.84
C ASP A 182 26.28 7.54 7.90
N VAL A 183 25.43 6.52 7.82
CA VAL A 183 25.31 5.48 8.85
C VAL A 183 25.40 4.08 8.26
N ALA A 184 25.61 3.08 9.11
CA ALA A 184 25.54 1.68 8.69
C ALA A 184 24.11 1.33 8.29
N GLU A 185 23.95 0.48 7.27
CA GLU A 185 22.67 -0.10 6.87
C GLU A 185 21.94 -0.73 8.08
N GLY A 186 20.63 -0.53 8.16
CA GLY A 186 19.82 -0.93 9.32
C GLY A 186 19.90 0.02 10.52
N THR A 187 20.64 1.14 10.42
CA THR A 187 20.62 2.23 11.41
C THR A 187 19.65 3.30 10.95
N ASN A 188 18.65 3.62 11.77
CA ASN A 188 17.76 4.75 11.50
C ASN A 188 18.42 6.07 11.91
N ALA A 189 18.57 7.00 10.95
CA ALA A 189 19.08 8.35 11.15
C ALA A 189 18.24 9.39 10.38
N GLU A 190 16.94 9.14 10.28
CA GLU A 190 15.99 9.97 9.52
C GLU A 190 15.97 11.42 9.99
N ILE A 191 15.77 12.31 9.02
CA ILE A 191 15.47 13.73 9.24
C ILE A 191 13.95 13.84 9.51
N THR A 192 13.59 14.39 10.68
CA THR A 192 12.22 14.37 11.21
C THR A 192 11.50 15.71 11.16
N GLY A 193 12.19 16.77 10.77
CA GLY A 193 11.60 18.10 10.64
C GLY A 193 12.43 19.01 9.79
N LEU A 194 11.76 19.86 9.00
CA LEU A 194 12.34 20.93 8.20
C LEU A 194 11.51 22.21 8.39
N ALA A 195 12.18 23.35 8.48
CA ALA A 195 11.56 24.66 8.40
C ALA A 195 12.49 25.63 7.67
N ALA A 196 11.94 26.59 6.93
CA ALA A 196 12.70 27.64 6.24
C ALA A 196 12.16 29.01 6.65
N ASP A 197 13.04 29.96 6.98
CA ASP A 197 12.67 31.33 7.33
C ASP A 197 12.78 32.29 6.13
N THR A 198 12.38 33.53 6.35
CA THR A 198 12.47 34.61 5.36
C THR A 198 13.91 35.17 5.20
N GLN A 199 14.84 34.76 6.07
CA GLN A 199 16.24 35.19 6.06
C GLN A 199 17.16 34.20 5.35
N ASN A 200 16.57 33.22 4.64
CA ASN A 200 17.28 32.19 3.89
C ASN A 200 18.00 31.15 4.77
N HIS A 201 17.47 30.88 5.98
CA HIS A 201 17.91 29.75 6.80
C HIS A 201 17.02 28.53 6.59
N LEU A 202 17.66 27.36 6.51
CA LEU A 202 17.01 26.06 6.53
C LEU A 202 17.33 25.35 7.84
N PHE A 203 16.31 25.11 8.65
CA PHE A 203 16.41 24.38 9.92
C PHE A 203 16.10 22.91 9.70
N VAL A 204 16.91 22.04 10.31
CA VAL A 204 16.88 20.58 10.07
C VAL A 204 16.92 19.85 11.40
N SER A 205 15.89 19.07 11.69
CA SER A 205 15.86 18.15 12.83
C SER A 205 16.68 16.89 12.58
N ASP A 206 17.73 16.70 13.34
CA ASP A 206 18.61 15.55 13.32
C ASP A 206 18.55 14.81 14.67
N PRO A 207 17.54 13.93 14.89
CA PRO A 207 17.35 13.24 16.16
C PRO A 207 18.47 12.26 16.49
N SER A 208 19.15 11.70 15.49
CA SER A 208 20.25 10.77 15.68
C SER A 208 21.44 11.40 16.39
N ASN A 209 21.69 12.67 16.13
CA ASN A 209 22.73 13.45 16.77
C ASN A 209 22.21 14.36 17.90
N GLY A 210 20.90 14.34 18.15
CA GLY A 210 20.28 15.22 19.15
C GLY A 210 20.49 16.70 18.84
N GLN A 211 20.26 17.13 17.61
CA GLN A 211 20.58 18.47 17.13
C GLN A 211 19.51 19.05 16.21
N ILE A 212 19.42 20.39 16.20
CA ILE A 212 18.91 21.17 15.09
C ILE A 212 20.12 21.73 14.35
N LYS A 213 20.24 21.48 13.06
CA LYS A 213 21.24 22.03 12.15
C LYS A 213 20.63 23.17 11.37
N VAL A 214 21.35 24.29 11.22
CA VAL A 214 20.92 25.46 10.47
C VAL A 214 21.83 25.64 9.27
N TYR A 215 21.27 25.65 8.08
CA TYR A 215 21.99 25.83 6.81
C TYR A 215 21.60 27.15 6.14
N ASP A 216 22.54 27.70 5.38
CA ASP A 216 22.21 28.67 4.33
C ASP A 216 21.42 27.93 3.25
N ALA A 217 20.19 28.33 3.01
CA ALA A 217 19.27 27.64 2.10
C ALA A 217 19.67 27.78 0.60
N GLU A 218 20.43 28.83 0.26
CA GLU A 218 20.96 29.05 -1.10
C GLU A 218 22.22 28.22 -1.35
N LYS A 219 23.16 28.26 -0.42
CA LYS A 219 24.47 27.59 -0.56
C LYS A 219 24.45 26.15 -0.06
N MET A 220 23.44 25.76 0.72
CA MET A 220 23.34 24.48 1.42
C MET A 220 24.57 24.20 2.30
N THR A 221 25.16 25.25 2.91
CA THR A 221 26.31 25.16 3.81
C THR A 221 25.85 25.29 5.27
N LEU A 222 26.42 24.48 6.15
CA LEU A 222 26.11 24.52 7.57
C LEU A 222 26.56 25.85 8.19
N LEU A 223 25.68 26.54 8.87
CA LEU A 223 25.93 27.78 9.61
C LEU A 223 26.11 27.48 11.10
N HIS A 224 25.15 26.77 11.71
CA HIS A 224 25.08 26.51 13.13
C HIS A 224 24.56 25.12 13.44
N SER A 225 24.79 24.62 14.67
CA SER A 225 24.15 23.42 15.22
C SER A 225 23.78 23.69 16.68
N TRP A 226 22.54 23.40 17.04
CA TRP A 226 22.02 23.57 18.41
C TRP A 226 21.70 22.21 19.01
N ARG A 227 22.00 21.98 20.28
CA ARG A 227 21.65 20.74 20.97
C ARG A 227 20.17 20.74 21.34
N VAL A 228 19.43 19.79 20.79
CA VAL A 228 18.02 19.52 21.09
C VAL A 228 17.84 18.02 21.09
N ALA A 229 17.49 17.44 22.22
CA ALA A 229 17.27 15.98 22.30
C ALA A 229 15.99 15.60 21.54
N ARG A 230 16.08 14.57 20.70
CA ARG A 230 14.96 13.97 19.96
C ARG A 230 14.07 15.01 19.24
N PRO A 231 14.64 15.91 18.43
CA PRO A 231 13.87 16.90 17.72
C PRO A 231 13.00 16.23 16.63
N GLY A 232 11.77 16.71 16.49
CA GLY A 232 10.78 16.27 15.51
C GLY A 232 10.42 17.40 14.53
N ALA A 233 9.12 17.55 14.25
CA ALA A 233 8.60 18.58 13.35
C ALA A 233 8.98 19.99 13.81
N LEU A 234 9.12 20.90 12.85
CA LEU A 234 9.58 22.28 13.06
C LEU A 234 8.57 23.28 12.48
N ALA A 235 8.44 24.43 13.16
CA ALA A 235 7.82 25.61 12.62
C ALA A 235 8.65 26.85 13.00
N VAL A 236 8.80 27.81 12.10
CA VAL A 236 9.54 29.05 12.31
C VAL A 236 8.63 30.24 12.11
N ASN A 237 8.72 31.25 13.00
CA ASN A 237 7.97 32.47 12.86
C ASN A 237 8.72 33.55 12.05
N ASN A 238 8.07 34.66 11.78
CA ASN A 238 8.65 35.78 10.99
C ASN A 238 9.85 36.47 11.67
N LYS A 239 10.10 36.18 12.96
CA LYS A 239 11.27 36.67 13.69
C LYS A 239 12.46 35.73 13.63
N GLY A 240 12.32 34.55 13.00
CA GLY A 240 13.33 33.51 12.99
C GLY A 240 13.39 32.66 14.27
N GLU A 241 12.39 32.75 15.14
CA GLU A 241 12.25 31.92 16.34
C GLU A 241 11.63 30.57 15.94
N LEU A 242 12.16 29.49 16.53
CA LEU A 242 11.85 28.11 16.12
C LEU A 242 11.04 27.38 17.17
N TRP A 243 9.92 26.78 16.74
CA TRP A 243 9.14 25.84 17.54
C TRP A 243 9.52 24.40 17.10
N VAL A 244 9.79 23.54 18.09
CA VAL A 244 10.35 22.22 17.87
C VAL A 244 9.54 21.17 18.63
N VAL A 245 8.97 20.20 17.95
CA VAL A 245 8.44 19.01 18.61
C VAL A 245 9.58 18.24 19.23
N GLN A 246 9.51 17.98 20.51
CA GLN A 246 10.42 17.10 21.23
C GLN A 246 9.69 15.81 21.62
N SER A 247 10.08 14.71 21.00
CA SER A 247 9.47 13.39 21.27
C SER A 247 9.78 12.90 22.69
N VAL A 248 8.89 12.05 23.23
CA VAL A 248 9.03 11.44 24.56
C VAL A 248 10.35 10.69 24.67
N GLY A 249 11.05 10.89 25.80
CA GLY A 249 12.27 10.18 26.15
C GLY A 249 12.04 9.06 27.17
N VAL A 250 13.06 8.27 27.38
CA VAL A 250 13.03 7.21 28.42
C VAL A 250 12.80 7.85 29.79
N GLY A 251 11.69 7.48 30.47
CA GLY A 251 11.32 8.02 31.77
C GLY A 251 10.60 9.40 31.73
N GLU A 252 10.37 9.94 30.55
CA GLU A 252 9.57 11.18 30.38
C GLU A 252 8.12 10.78 30.03
N PRO A 253 7.10 11.31 30.75
CA PRO A 253 5.72 10.92 30.49
C PRO A 253 5.10 11.62 29.28
N ASN A 254 5.63 12.79 28.89
CA ASN A 254 5.00 13.73 27.99
C ASN A 254 5.95 14.20 26.88
N ALA A 255 5.43 14.33 25.67
CA ALA A 255 6.08 15.11 24.61
C ALA A 255 6.00 16.61 24.91
N ARG A 256 6.84 17.39 24.23
CA ARG A 256 6.90 18.86 24.41
C ARG A 256 7.00 19.56 23.07
N ILE A 257 6.59 20.83 23.06
CA ILE A 257 6.95 21.77 22.01
C ILE A 257 7.92 22.78 22.63
N LEU A 258 9.17 22.76 22.21
CA LEU A 258 10.16 23.74 22.66
C LEU A 258 10.04 25.00 21.83
N HIS A 259 10.27 26.16 22.43
CA HIS A 259 10.48 27.43 21.74
C HIS A 259 11.94 27.84 21.86
N LEU A 260 12.59 28.06 20.72
CA LEU A 260 14.00 28.48 20.65
C LEU A 260 14.10 29.87 20.02
N ASN A 261 14.91 30.72 20.60
CA ASN A 261 15.20 32.00 19.96
C ASN A 261 16.18 31.83 18.76
N VAL A 262 16.46 32.92 18.06
CA VAL A 262 17.32 32.95 16.87
C VAL A 262 18.76 32.45 17.10
N ASN A 263 19.19 32.32 18.35
CA ASN A 263 20.49 31.78 18.76
C ASN A 263 20.39 30.30 19.21
N GLY A 264 19.24 29.67 19.10
CA GLY A 264 18.98 28.29 19.53
C GLY A 264 18.87 28.10 21.04
N LEU A 265 18.68 29.17 21.81
CA LEU A 265 18.47 29.12 23.25
C LEU A 265 16.98 28.84 23.54
N SER A 266 16.73 27.87 24.45
CA SER A 266 15.38 27.56 24.87
C SER A 266 14.74 28.72 25.64
N MET A 267 13.56 29.10 25.23
CA MET A 267 12.71 30.10 25.87
C MET A 267 11.82 29.41 26.93
N PRO A 268 11.34 30.17 27.95
CA PRO A 268 10.53 29.58 29.03
C PRO A 268 9.09 29.24 28.62
N ASP A 269 8.67 29.62 27.43
CA ASP A 269 7.32 29.54 26.87
C ASP A 269 7.07 28.31 25.99
N GLY A 270 7.77 27.21 26.24
CA GLY A 270 7.47 25.90 25.63
C GLY A 270 6.15 25.32 26.15
N VAL A 271 5.57 24.38 25.37
CA VAL A 271 4.34 23.65 25.74
C VAL A 271 4.67 22.24 26.19
N VAL A 272 4.14 21.81 27.34
CA VAL A 272 4.12 20.42 27.77
C VAL A 272 2.78 19.84 27.33
N LEU A 273 2.81 18.83 26.45
CA LEU A 273 1.60 18.18 25.94
C LEU A 273 1.04 17.18 26.95
N GLU A 274 -0.24 16.87 26.86
CA GLU A 274 -0.86 15.82 27.67
C GLU A 274 -0.28 14.44 27.30
N LYS A 275 -0.33 13.49 28.22
CA LYS A 275 0.31 12.17 28.08
C LYS A 275 -0.22 11.36 26.87
N GLU A 276 -1.49 11.50 26.57
CA GLU A 276 -2.17 10.79 25.48
C GLU A 276 -1.89 11.40 24.11
N VAL A 277 -1.33 12.61 24.05
CA VAL A 277 -1.01 13.32 22.81
C VAL A 277 0.26 12.76 22.19
N THR A 278 0.15 12.32 20.96
CA THR A 278 1.29 11.96 20.11
C THR A 278 1.44 13.03 19.04
N PRO A 279 2.34 14.02 19.20
CA PRO A 279 2.46 15.11 18.24
C PRO A 279 3.00 14.63 16.89
N GLY A 280 2.41 15.13 15.81
CA GLY A 280 2.89 14.98 14.44
C GLY A 280 3.45 16.28 13.90
N GLY A 281 2.83 16.82 12.84
CA GLY A 281 3.18 18.12 12.25
C GLY A 281 2.76 19.30 13.12
N ILE A 282 3.48 20.41 12.96
CA ILE A 282 3.14 21.70 13.58
C ILE A 282 3.21 22.82 12.55
N CYS A 283 2.41 23.87 12.72
CA CYS A 283 2.54 25.12 11.98
C CYS A 283 2.17 26.32 12.85
N LEU A 284 2.60 27.50 12.43
CA LEU A 284 2.21 28.79 13.00
C LEU A 284 1.34 29.52 11.99
N ASP A 285 0.30 30.19 12.48
CA ASP A 285 -0.43 31.17 11.66
C ASP A 285 0.23 32.56 11.76
N GLY A 286 -0.26 33.49 10.93
CA GLY A 286 0.22 34.87 10.94
C GLY A 286 -0.18 35.68 12.19
N THR A 287 -1.03 35.14 13.07
CA THR A 287 -1.61 35.79 14.22
C THR A 287 -1.07 35.31 15.56
N GLY A 288 -0.11 34.36 15.55
CA GLY A 288 0.56 33.87 16.75
C GLY A 288 -0.11 32.63 17.38
N HIS A 289 -0.86 31.87 16.63
CA HIS A 289 -1.32 30.56 17.09
C HIS A 289 -0.43 29.43 16.55
N LEU A 290 -0.16 28.49 17.44
CA LEU A 290 0.56 27.25 17.12
C LEU A 290 -0.44 26.10 16.99
N TYR A 291 -0.47 25.48 15.83
CA TYR A 291 -1.29 24.32 15.52
C TYR A 291 -0.43 23.05 15.65
N VAL A 292 -0.94 22.03 16.33
CA VAL A 292 -0.24 20.77 16.60
C VAL A 292 -1.17 19.62 16.26
N THR A 293 -0.75 18.71 15.38
CA THR A 293 -1.53 17.49 15.13
C THR A 293 -1.35 16.51 16.28
N ASP A 294 -2.46 15.92 16.74
CA ASP A 294 -2.45 14.79 17.66
C ASP A 294 -2.74 13.47 16.91
N ARG A 295 -1.73 12.64 16.78
CA ARG A 295 -1.77 11.30 16.19
C ARG A 295 -2.13 10.19 17.21
N GLY A 296 -2.23 10.57 18.49
CA GLY A 296 -2.65 9.73 19.58
C GLY A 296 -4.14 9.41 19.52
N VAL A 297 -4.72 8.98 20.64
CA VAL A 297 -6.13 8.60 20.72
C VAL A 297 -7.10 9.74 20.40
N GLY A 298 -6.66 11.00 20.56
CA GLY A 298 -7.47 12.20 20.25
C GLY A 298 -7.74 12.39 18.76
N GLN A 299 -6.75 12.12 17.90
CA GLN A 299 -6.87 12.29 16.43
C GLN A 299 -7.38 13.67 16.03
N GLN A 300 -6.80 14.74 16.59
CA GLN A 300 -7.28 16.13 16.48
C GLN A 300 -6.14 17.08 16.16
N ILE A 301 -6.49 18.37 15.95
CA ILE A 301 -5.54 19.47 15.87
C ILE A 301 -5.73 20.32 17.13
N LEU A 302 -4.66 20.48 17.91
CA LEU A 302 -4.62 21.31 19.10
C LEU A 302 -4.11 22.70 18.72
N VAL A 303 -4.76 23.76 19.21
CA VAL A 303 -4.40 25.14 18.88
C VAL A 303 -4.03 25.90 20.16
N TYR A 304 -2.82 26.45 20.18
CA TYR A 304 -2.27 27.19 21.30
C TYR A 304 -2.06 28.65 20.93
N ASP A 305 -2.48 29.60 21.80
CA ASP A 305 -2.14 31.00 21.70
C ASP A 305 -0.74 31.24 22.30
N THR A 306 0.22 31.61 21.45
CA THR A 306 1.62 31.86 21.84
C THR A 306 1.90 33.25 22.40
N HIS A 307 0.91 34.12 22.48
CA HIS A 307 1.05 35.38 23.19
C HIS A 307 1.08 35.22 24.71
N ASN A 308 0.61 34.12 25.21
CA ASN A 308 0.68 33.74 26.61
C ASN A 308 2.01 33.03 26.92
N VAL A 309 2.50 33.14 28.17
CA VAL A 309 3.72 32.47 28.64
C VAL A 309 3.40 31.70 29.92
N PRO A 310 3.33 30.39 29.91
CA PRO A 310 3.41 29.50 28.72
C PRO A 310 2.18 29.65 27.79
N PRO A 311 2.25 29.18 26.53
CA PRO A 311 1.12 29.19 25.61
C PRO A 311 -0.09 28.44 26.17
N ILE A 312 -1.28 28.97 25.91
CA ILE A 312 -2.55 28.40 26.41
C ILE A 312 -3.29 27.73 25.24
N GLN A 313 -3.75 26.51 25.44
CA GLN A 313 -4.61 25.83 24.46
C GLN A 313 -5.97 26.56 24.42
N THR A 314 -6.32 27.10 23.26
CA THR A 314 -7.55 27.90 23.06
C THR A 314 -8.63 27.11 22.30
N LYS A 315 -8.24 26.16 21.46
CA LYS A 315 -9.16 25.44 20.58
C LYS A 315 -8.65 24.01 20.32
N THR A 316 -9.58 23.12 20.04
CA THR A 316 -9.32 21.80 19.45
C THR A 316 -10.19 21.65 18.21
N ILE A 317 -9.60 21.23 17.08
CA ILE A 317 -10.28 21.03 15.80
C ILE A 317 -10.29 19.54 15.49
N GLY A 318 -11.45 19.02 15.12
CA GLY A 318 -11.65 17.61 14.84
C GLY A 318 -12.51 16.91 15.88
N VAL A 319 -13.11 15.81 15.48
CA VAL A 319 -13.87 14.93 16.36
C VAL A 319 -12.90 14.15 17.24
N HIS A 320 -13.06 14.18 18.55
CA HIS A 320 -12.21 13.41 19.47
C HIS A 320 -12.31 11.91 19.15
N GLY A 321 -11.17 11.25 18.91
CA GLY A 321 -11.09 9.89 18.41
C GLY A 321 -11.10 9.77 16.89
N GLY A 322 -11.25 10.89 16.17
CA GLY A 322 -11.19 10.93 14.70
C GLY A 322 -12.14 9.96 14.02
N ILE A 323 -11.63 9.19 13.06
CA ILE A 323 -12.42 8.17 12.35
C ILE A 323 -12.94 7.07 13.28
N PHE A 324 -12.30 6.83 14.42
CA PHE A 324 -12.71 5.81 15.40
C PHE A 324 -13.70 6.32 16.44
N ALA A 325 -14.11 7.59 16.36
CA ALA A 325 -15.07 8.19 17.26
C ALA A 325 -16.47 7.57 17.13
N GLY A 326 -17.30 7.78 18.17
CA GLY A 326 -18.69 7.35 18.15
C GLY A 326 -18.92 5.97 18.77
N ARG A 327 -20.08 5.40 18.46
CA ARG A 327 -20.52 4.10 18.97
C ARG A 327 -21.15 3.27 17.86
N GLY A 328 -21.05 1.94 17.99
CA GLY A 328 -21.66 1.02 17.05
C GLY A 328 -21.25 1.30 15.62
N SER A 329 -22.20 1.50 14.73
CA SER A 329 -21.99 1.70 13.29
C SER A 329 -21.24 2.98 12.89
N GLU A 330 -20.93 3.88 13.83
CA GLU A 330 -20.17 5.10 13.55
C GLU A 330 -18.66 4.88 13.57
N ILE A 331 -18.18 3.86 14.29
CA ILE A 331 -16.76 3.56 14.45
C ILE A 331 -16.16 3.18 13.09
N GLY A 332 -15.02 3.76 12.75
CA GLY A 332 -14.34 3.54 11.47
C GLY A 332 -14.97 4.28 10.28
N ARG A 333 -16.12 4.94 10.48
CA ARG A 333 -16.83 5.64 9.41
C ARG A 333 -16.17 6.97 9.08
N ASP A 334 -15.99 7.23 7.80
CA ASP A 334 -15.57 8.52 7.29
C ASP A 334 -16.61 9.61 7.53
N GLY A 335 -16.15 10.84 7.67
CA GLY A 335 -17.01 12.01 7.88
C GLY A 335 -16.23 13.29 8.13
N PRO A 336 -16.91 14.44 8.16
CA PRO A 336 -16.26 15.74 8.40
C PRO A 336 -15.47 15.73 9.71
N LEU A 337 -14.23 16.23 9.65
CA LEU A 337 -13.35 16.39 10.83
C LEU A 337 -13.04 15.08 11.58
N ARG A 338 -13.20 13.93 10.94
CA ARG A 338 -12.87 12.60 11.48
C ARG A 338 -11.51 12.15 10.95
N PHE A 339 -10.45 12.79 11.43
CA PHE A 339 -9.10 12.50 10.97
C PHE A 339 -8.67 11.06 11.27
N ASN A 340 -7.77 10.54 10.44
CA ASN A 340 -7.14 9.23 10.64
C ASN A 340 -5.62 9.36 10.51
N ASP A 341 -4.93 9.42 11.64
CA ASP A 341 -3.49 9.67 11.73
C ASP A 341 -3.07 11.02 11.12
N PRO A 342 -3.50 12.17 11.69
CA PRO A 342 -3.15 13.47 11.17
C PRO A 342 -1.65 13.75 11.37
N VAL A 343 -0.88 13.70 10.28
CA VAL A 343 0.59 13.83 10.27
C VAL A 343 1.05 15.24 9.91
N GLY A 344 0.22 16.01 9.24
CA GLY A 344 0.57 17.36 8.79
C GLY A 344 -0.56 18.37 9.00
N VAL A 345 -0.19 19.60 9.32
CA VAL A 345 -1.08 20.76 9.44
C VAL A 345 -0.39 21.97 8.84
N GLY A 346 -1.15 22.84 8.19
CA GLY A 346 -0.66 24.10 7.62
C GLY A 346 -1.76 25.14 7.53
N MET A 347 -1.37 26.41 7.38
CA MET A 347 -2.27 27.55 7.15
C MET A 347 -1.79 28.32 5.93
N ASP A 348 -2.72 28.78 5.11
CA ASP A 348 -2.40 29.72 4.04
C ASP A 348 -2.52 31.20 4.51
N GLY A 349 -2.19 32.13 3.61
CA GLY A 349 -2.24 33.57 3.92
C GLY A 349 -3.64 34.13 4.04
N THR A 350 -4.69 33.39 3.72
CA THR A 350 -6.10 33.78 3.85
C THR A 350 -6.75 33.16 5.09
N GLY A 351 -6.01 32.37 5.87
CA GLY A 351 -6.49 31.72 7.10
C GLY A 351 -7.16 30.36 6.89
N ASN A 352 -7.08 29.78 5.70
CA ASN A 352 -7.57 28.41 5.49
C ASN A 352 -6.63 27.39 6.16
N LEU A 353 -7.23 26.44 6.86
CA LEU A 353 -6.55 25.33 7.50
C LEU A 353 -6.42 24.15 6.51
N TYR A 354 -5.25 23.54 6.50
CA TYR A 354 -4.96 22.33 5.74
C TYR A 354 -4.56 21.21 6.69
N VAL A 355 -5.10 20.02 6.47
CA VAL A 355 -4.80 18.83 7.28
C VAL A 355 -4.47 17.67 6.36
N CYS A 356 -3.35 17.02 6.65
CA CYS A 356 -2.98 15.76 6.02
C CYS A 356 -3.13 14.61 7.01
N SER A 357 -4.01 13.67 6.70
CA SER A 357 -4.11 12.39 7.40
C SER A 357 -3.38 11.32 6.58
N ARG A 358 -2.54 10.51 7.25
CA ARG A 358 -1.82 9.41 6.63
C ARG A 358 -2.73 8.23 6.28
N GLY A 359 -3.84 8.08 7.00
CA GLY A 359 -4.78 6.98 6.85
C GLY A 359 -4.33 5.72 7.57
N SER A 360 -3.40 4.96 7.02
CA SER A 360 -2.86 3.75 7.64
C SER A 360 -1.42 3.94 8.12
N VAL A 361 -1.07 3.37 9.27
CA VAL A 361 0.32 3.38 9.76
C VAL A 361 1.24 2.39 9.02
N ALA A 362 0.66 1.42 8.31
CA ALA A 362 1.39 0.34 7.66
C ALA A 362 1.40 0.39 6.12
N GLY A 363 0.83 1.40 5.50
CA GLY A 363 0.79 1.40 4.04
C GLY A 363 0.13 2.62 3.41
N GLY A 364 -0.11 3.67 4.19
CA GLY A 364 -0.62 4.90 3.63
C GLY A 364 -2.14 4.94 3.43
N GLY A 365 -2.59 5.56 2.37
CA GLY A 365 -4.01 5.88 2.15
C GLY A 365 -4.32 7.28 2.58
N THR A 366 -3.52 8.21 2.08
CA THR A 366 -3.49 9.64 2.39
C THR A 366 -4.83 10.31 2.14
N ILE A 367 -5.20 11.21 3.05
CA ILE A 367 -6.31 12.16 2.88
C ILE A 367 -5.77 13.56 3.14
N LEU A 368 -5.92 14.42 2.13
CA LEU A 368 -5.61 15.85 2.21
C LEU A 368 -6.91 16.64 2.21
N GLU A 369 -7.08 17.54 3.17
CA GLU A 369 -8.28 18.36 3.31
C GLU A 369 -7.92 19.81 3.59
N SER A 370 -8.74 20.74 3.05
CA SER A 370 -8.69 22.15 3.41
C SER A 370 -10.02 22.63 3.97
N TYR A 371 -9.95 23.54 4.91
CA TYR A 371 -11.08 24.11 5.65
C TYR A 371 -10.95 25.62 5.70
N ASP A 372 -12.09 26.35 5.61
CA ASP A 372 -12.13 27.78 5.84
C ASP A 372 -12.05 28.12 7.35
N GLU A 373 -12.10 29.42 7.69
CA GLU A 373 -12.06 29.92 9.07
C GLU A 373 -13.22 29.42 9.96
N ASP A 374 -14.37 29.13 9.35
CA ASP A 374 -15.54 28.51 10.01
C ASP A 374 -15.45 26.97 10.09
N ILE A 375 -14.31 26.39 9.69
CA ILE A 375 -14.06 24.95 9.68
C ILE A 375 -15.04 24.20 8.75
N ARG A 376 -15.48 24.84 7.67
CA ARG A 376 -16.18 24.18 6.57
C ARG A 376 -15.16 23.66 5.56
N ARG A 377 -15.29 22.39 5.16
CA ARG A 377 -14.37 21.76 4.20
C ARG A 377 -14.51 22.40 2.82
N LEU A 378 -13.41 22.95 2.31
CA LEU A 378 -13.31 23.55 0.98
C LEU A 378 -13.11 22.47 -0.08
N TRP A 379 -12.17 21.57 0.17
CA TRP A 379 -11.86 20.45 -0.74
C TRP A 379 -11.25 19.26 0.01
N ARG A 380 -11.22 18.13 -0.68
CA ARG A 380 -10.60 16.89 -0.22
C ARG A 380 -9.98 16.15 -1.38
N LEU A 381 -8.77 15.62 -1.17
CA LEU A 381 -8.08 14.70 -2.06
C LEU A 381 -7.79 13.40 -1.31
N GLU A 382 -7.88 12.29 -2.01
CA GLU A 382 -7.73 10.94 -1.45
C GLU A 382 -6.63 10.17 -2.19
N GLY A 383 -5.85 9.38 -1.45
CA GLY A 383 -4.92 8.40 -1.95
C GLY A 383 -5.25 7.00 -1.44
N LEU A 384 -4.98 5.99 -2.26
CA LEU A 384 -5.10 4.59 -1.87
C LEU A 384 -3.80 4.13 -1.22
N SER A 385 -3.85 3.11 -0.38
CA SER A 385 -2.65 2.42 0.11
C SER A 385 -1.90 1.74 -1.04
N PHE A 386 -0.58 1.68 -0.93
CA PHE A 386 0.26 0.98 -1.90
C PHE A 386 -0.18 -0.47 -2.11
N ILE A 387 -0.12 -0.91 -3.36
CA ILE A 387 -0.53 -2.23 -3.85
C ILE A 387 -1.84 -2.67 -3.20
N ASP A 388 -2.92 -2.50 -3.91
CA ASP A 388 -4.24 -2.85 -3.38
C ASP A 388 -5.12 -3.45 -4.47
N THR A 389 -5.98 -4.35 -4.08
CA THR A 389 -7.07 -4.84 -4.91
C THR A 389 -8.37 -4.74 -4.15
N ALA A 390 -9.48 -5.02 -4.80
CA ALA A 390 -10.79 -4.96 -4.19
C ALA A 390 -11.59 -6.22 -4.45
N ASP A 391 -12.41 -6.59 -3.47
CA ASP A 391 -13.45 -7.62 -3.62
C ASP A 391 -14.78 -7.08 -3.07
N VAL A 392 -15.88 -7.64 -3.51
CA VAL A 392 -17.23 -7.16 -3.16
C VAL A 392 -17.86 -8.00 -2.07
N ASP A 393 -18.73 -7.39 -1.26
CA ASP A 393 -19.69 -8.13 -0.47
C ASP A 393 -20.77 -8.71 -1.41
N PRO A 394 -20.84 -10.04 -1.60
CA PRO A 394 -21.77 -10.65 -2.54
C PRO A 394 -23.25 -10.37 -2.21
N ALA A 395 -23.57 -10.09 -0.94
CA ALA A 395 -24.92 -9.75 -0.53
C ALA A 395 -25.38 -8.34 -0.96
N SER A 396 -24.45 -7.49 -1.40
CA SER A 396 -24.72 -6.11 -1.83
C SER A 396 -24.90 -5.96 -3.35
N ASP A 397 -24.86 -7.04 -4.10
CA ASP A 397 -24.86 -7.03 -5.57
C ASP A 397 -23.75 -6.11 -6.16
N GLY A 398 -22.58 -6.07 -5.50
CA GLY A 398 -21.44 -5.28 -5.94
C GLY A 398 -21.40 -3.83 -5.45
N VAL A 399 -22.35 -3.40 -4.62
CA VAL A 399 -22.40 -2.01 -4.09
C VAL A 399 -21.31 -1.78 -3.03
N HIS A 400 -21.10 -2.73 -2.12
CA HIS A 400 -20.09 -2.64 -1.07
C HIS A 400 -18.80 -3.32 -1.51
N VAL A 401 -17.72 -2.55 -1.55
CA VAL A 401 -16.41 -2.95 -2.05
C VAL A 401 -15.38 -2.75 -0.95
N TYR A 402 -14.54 -3.75 -0.73
CA TYR A 402 -13.53 -3.74 0.32
C TYR A 402 -12.14 -3.93 -0.29
N THR A 403 -11.21 -3.09 0.14
CA THR A 403 -9.77 -3.30 -0.02
C THR A 403 -9.20 -3.92 1.26
N LYS A 404 -7.88 -4.04 1.39
CA LYS A 404 -7.25 -4.59 2.59
C LYS A 404 -7.63 -3.84 3.88
N ASP A 405 -7.88 -2.54 3.80
CA ASP A 405 -8.16 -1.70 4.97
C ASP A 405 -9.26 -0.65 4.77
N LYS A 406 -9.86 -0.55 3.58
CA LYS A 406 -10.90 0.43 3.28
C LYS A 406 -12.19 -0.20 2.78
N HIS A 407 -13.29 0.50 3.03
CA HIS A 407 -14.62 0.19 2.51
C HIS A 407 -15.09 1.33 1.62
N PHE A 408 -15.51 0.99 0.40
CA PHE A 408 -16.10 1.90 -0.57
C PHE A 408 -17.54 1.49 -0.87
N VAL A 409 -18.36 2.47 -1.23
CA VAL A 409 -19.74 2.25 -1.71
C VAL A 409 -19.82 2.74 -3.15
N LEU A 410 -20.24 1.85 -4.05
CA LEU A 410 -20.37 2.17 -5.47
C LEU A 410 -21.78 2.67 -5.79
N ASP A 411 -21.85 3.80 -6.47
CA ASP A 411 -23.06 4.34 -7.09
C ASP A 411 -22.95 4.21 -8.61
N PHE A 412 -23.54 3.16 -9.15
CA PHE A 412 -23.49 2.85 -10.57
C PHE A 412 -24.24 3.83 -11.48
N SER A 413 -24.93 4.81 -10.93
CA SER A 413 -25.56 5.91 -11.69
C SER A 413 -24.57 7.02 -12.04
N LYS A 414 -23.43 7.07 -11.37
CA LYS A 414 -22.34 8.00 -11.62
C LYS A 414 -21.33 7.41 -12.61
N SER A 415 -20.42 8.23 -13.09
CA SER A 415 -19.40 7.84 -14.08
C SER A 415 -18.11 8.61 -13.91
N GLY A 416 -17.06 8.15 -14.60
CA GLY A 416 -15.80 8.88 -14.73
C GLY A 416 -15.04 9.08 -13.44
N GLY A 417 -14.91 8.04 -12.58
CA GLY A 417 -14.20 8.08 -11.32
C GLY A 417 -14.98 8.64 -10.14
N HIS A 418 -16.29 8.85 -10.31
CA HIS A 418 -17.17 9.35 -9.26
C HIS A 418 -18.08 8.27 -8.67
N GLU A 419 -17.99 7.02 -9.14
CA GLU A 419 -18.84 5.91 -8.67
C GLU A 419 -18.48 5.45 -7.28
N ALA A 420 -17.20 5.48 -6.91
CA ALA A 420 -16.71 5.01 -5.62
C ALA A 420 -16.70 6.14 -4.59
N ALA A 421 -17.43 5.96 -3.50
CA ALA A 421 -17.36 6.84 -2.34
C ALA A 421 -16.67 6.11 -1.18
N TYR A 422 -15.63 6.72 -0.62
CA TYR A 422 -14.97 6.21 0.58
C TYR A 422 -15.96 6.21 1.75
N ARG A 423 -16.19 5.04 2.33
CA ARG A 423 -17.13 4.83 3.42
C ARG A 423 -16.46 4.82 4.77
N GLY A 424 -15.30 4.17 4.87
CA GLY A 424 -14.61 4.05 6.13
C GLY A 424 -13.37 3.17 6.10
N TYR A 425 -12.70 3.19 7.24
CA TYR A 425 -11.46 2.48 7.50
C TYR A 425 -11.73 1.24 8.36
N THR A 426 -11.21 0.10 7.96
CA THR A 426 -11.56 -1.19 8.58
C THR A 426 -10.55 -1.69 9.62
N ALA A 427 -9.41 -1.01 9.83
CA ALA A 427 -8.45 -1.37 10.86
C ALA A 427 -8.44 -0.33 11.99
N ASN A 428 -8.55 -0.78 13.25
CA ASN A 428 -8.54 0.10 14.41
C ASN A 428 -7.32 -0.16 15.29
N ARG A 429 -6.23 0.59 15.07
CA ARG A 429 -4.96 0.42 15.77
C ARG A 429 -5.00 0.67 17.28
N PHE A 430 -6.00 1.41 17.77
CA PHE A 430 -6.15 1.70 19.19
C PHE A 430 -6.89 0.58 19.92
N ARG A 431 -7.84 -0.06 19.24
CA ARG A 431 -8.60 -1.17 19.80
C ARG A 431 -7.91 -2.52 19.58
N TYR A 432 -7.28 -2.69 18.42
CA TYR A 432 -6.57 -3.90 18.01
C TYR A 432 -5.12 -3.55 17.61
N PRO A 433 -4.24 -3.25 18.58
CA PRO A 433 -2.86 -2.83 18.29
C PRO A 433 -2.02 -3.94 17.65
N ASP A 434 -2.44 -5.18 17.80
CA ASP A 434 -1.83 -6.37 17.18
C ASP A 434 -2.50 -6.80 15.88
N ASP A 435 -3.34 -5.95 15.28
CA ASP A 435 -3.90 -6.21 13.95
C ASP A 435 -2.77 -6.47 12.94
N PRO A 436 -2.73 -7.65 12.28
CA PRO A 436 -1.68 -8.00 11.33
C PRO A 436 -1.47 -6.97 10.22
N ARG A 437 -2.53 -6.31 9.77
CA ARG A 437 -2.46 -5.28 8.71
C ARG A 437 -1.63 -4.06 9.10
N LEU A 438 -1.41 -3.83 10.39
CA LEU A 438 -0.56 -2.74 10.87
C LEU A 438 0.94 -3.04 10.75
N ARG A 439 1.31 -4.29 10.37
CA ARG A 439 2.68 -4.80 10.39
C ARG A 439 3.09 -5.55 9.13
N SER A 440 2.23 -5.63 8.13
CA SER A 440 2.47 -6.40 6.91
C SER A 440 2.03 -5.63 5.67
N GLY A 441 2.75 -5.83 4.56
CA GLY A 441 2.38 -5.32 3.23
C GLY A 441 1.31 -6.21 2.60
N ASP A 442 0.09 -6.24 3.17
CA ASP A 442 -1.02 -6.97 2.58
C ASP A 442 -1.51 -6.28 1.30
N CYS A 443 -1.99 -7.06 0.34
CA CYS A 443 -2.43 -6.58 -0.97
C CYS A 443 -3.62 -7.35 -1.56
N GLY A 444 -3.60 -8.69 -1.52
CA GLY A 444 -4.67 -9.53 -2.06
C GLY A 444 -5.87 -9.64 -1.11
N VAL A 445 -7.09 -9.52 -1.64
CA VAL A 445 -8.32 -9.43 -0.85
C VAL A 445 -9.35 -10.46 -1.30
N PHE A 446 -10.04 -11.07 -0.30
CA PHE A 446 -11.22 -11.91 -0.53
C PHE A 446 -12.30 -11.52 0.50
N PHE A 447 -13.46 -11.11 0.03
CA PHE A 447 -14.60 -10.86 0.92
C PHE A 447 -15.57 -12.03 0.84
N ARG A 448 -15.89 -12.65 1.96
CA ARG A 448 -16.73 -13.85 2.01
C ARG A 448 -17.80 -13.75 3.10
N ARG A 449 -18.91 -14.46 2.88
CA ARG A 449 -19.93 -14.65 3.92
C ARG A 449 -19.95 -16.10 4.37
N ILE A 450 -19.52 -16.34 5.61
CA ILE A 450 -19.52 -17.66 6.25
C ILE A 450 -20.73 -17.72 7.18
N GLN A 451 -21.67 -18.61 6.91
CA GLN A 451 -22.95 -18.69 7.62
C GLN A 451 -23.68 -17.33 7.69
N GLY A 452 -23.63 -16.57 6.58
CA GLY A 452 -24.25 -15.26 6.44
C GLY A 452 -23.47 -14.10 7.09
N LYS A 453 -22.44 -14.35 7.89
CA LYS A 453 -21.62 -13.33 8.53
C LYS A 453 -20.47 -12.87 7.59
N PRO A 454 -20.17 -11.56 7.55
CA PRO A 454 -19.14 -11.02 6.68
C PRO A 454 -17.72 -11.21 7.24
N PHE A 455 -16.81 -11.60 6.36
CA PHE A 455 -15.37 -11.77 6.64
C PHE A 455 -14.53 -11.17 5.52
N LEU A 456 -13.43 -10.55 5.93
CA LEU A 456 -12.37 -10.09 5.05
C LEU A 456 -11.15 -11.01 5.24
N PHE A 457 -10.62 -11.53 4.13
CA PHE A 457 -9.37 -12.26 4.08
C PHE A 457 -8.37 -11.42 3.30
N VAL A 458 -7.16 -11.28 3.80
CA VAL A 458 -6.10 -10.54 3.11
C VAL A 458 -4.80 -11.35 3.11
N THR A 459 -4.02 -11.21 2.05
CA THR A 459 -2.72 -11.88 1.90
C THR A 459 -1.69 -10.90 1.36
N ASP A 460 -0.42 -11.13 1.69
CA ASP A 460 0.69 -10.39 1.10
C ASP A 460 1.01 -10.87 -0.33
N MET A 461 1.77 -10.07 -1.06
CA MET A 461 2.11 -10.33 -2.46
C MET A 461 2.92 -11.63 -2.66
N TYR A 462 3.62 -12.11 -1.62
CA TYR A 462 4.45 -13.32 -1.66
C TYR A 462 3.76 -14.56 -1.07
N SER A 463 2.45 -14.48 -0.79
CA SER A 463 1.71 -15.58 -0.16
C SER A 463 2.32 -16.05 1.17
N GLY A 464 2.91 -15.15 1.94
CA GLY A 464 3.53 -15.45 3.23
C GLY A 464 2.54 -15.87 4.30
N GLY A 465 1.32 -15.31 4.25
CA GLY A 465 0.22 -15.62 5.13
C GLY A 465 -1.13 -15.22 4.57
N LEU A 466 -2.19 -15.74 5.18
CA LEU A 466 -3.58 -15.34 4.92
C LEU A 466 -4.21 -14.95 6.25
N ARG A 467 -4.68 -13.73 6.37
CA ARG A 467 -5.20 -13.12 7.59
C ARG A 467 -6.70 -12.94 7.47
N LEU A 468 -7.44 -13.19 8.56
CA LEU A 468 -8.89 -13.21 8.59
C LEU A 468 -9.41 -12.18 9.57
N PHE A 469 -10.43 -11.46 9.15
CA PHE A 469 -11.11 -10.46 9.95
C PHE A 469 -12.62 -10.66 9.88
N ARG A 470 -13.29 -10.58 11.04
CA ARG A 470 -14.75 -10.60 11.11
C ARG A 470 -15.31 -9.21 11.33
N PHE A 471 -16.49 -8.94 10.85
CA PHE A 471 -17.21 -7.69 11.10
C PHE A 471 -18.32 -7.88 12.14
N LYS A 472 -18.42 -6.92 13.04
CA LYS A 472 -19.55 -6.76 13.98
C LYS A 472 -20.04 -5.31 13.90
N THR A 473 -20.77 -4.98 12.86
CA THR A 473 -21.17 -3.60 12.54
C THR A 473 -21.95 -2.92 13.66
N ASP A 474 -22.69 -3.67 14.47
CA ASP A 474 -23.46 -3.13 15.59
C ASP A 474 -22.59 -2.63 16.76
N SER A 475 -21.38 -3.19 16.92
CA SER A 475 -20.48 -2.82 18.03
C SER A 475 -19.16 -2.19 17.59
N ASP A 476 -18.67 -2.53 16.38
CA ASP A 476 -17.35 -2.14 15.88
C ASP A 476 -17.43 -1.33 14.57
N GLY A 477 -18.64 -1.09 14.06
CA GLY A 477 -18.89 -0.28 12.87
C GLY A 477 -18.23 -0.83 11.61
N GLU A 478 -17.42 0.01 10.98
CA GLU A 478 -16.63 -0.38 9.80
C GLU A 478 -15.37 -1.19 10.17
N CYS A 479 -14.95 -1.17 11.45
CA CYS A 479 -13.72 -1.84 11.87
C CYS A 479 -13.90 -3.36 11.93
N ALA A 480 -13.03 -4.07 11.24
CA ALA A 480 -12.97 -5.52 11.25
C ALA A 480 -12.05 -6.02 12.38
N ILE A 481 -12.46 -7.06 13.06
CA ILE A 481 -11.80 -7.63 14.23
C ILE A 481 -10.85 -8.74 13.75
N PRO A 482 -9.57 -8.77 14.15
CA PRO A 482 -8.69 -9.91 13.89
C PRO A 482 -9.33 -11.20 14.37
N SER A 483 -9.40 -12.21 13.52
CA SER A 483 -10.20 -13.42 13.74
C SER A 483 -9.40 -14.70 13.50
N GLY A 484 -8.38 -14.64 12.68
CA GLY A 484 -7.52 -15.77 12.37
C GLY A 484 -6.37 -15.37 11.46
N CYS A 485 -5.38 -16.24 11.38
CA CYS A 485 -4.23 -16.08 10.50
C CYS A 485 -3.64 -17.44 10.14
N PHE A 486 -3.31 -17.64 8.87
CA PHE A 486 -2.48 -18.74 8.40
C PHE A 486 -1.09 -18.19 8.07
N ALA A 487 -0.04 -18.86 8.52
CA ALA A 487 1.33 -18.55 8.13
C ALA A 487 2.02 -19.80 7.60
N LYS A 488 2.69 -19.69 6.45
CA LYS A 488 3.36 -20.82 5.81
C LYS A 488 4.65 -21.26 6.53
N GLN A 489 5.15 -20.44 7.44
CA GLN A 489 6.38 -20.70 8.20
C GLN A 489 6.45 -19.77 9.42
N HIS A 490 7.43 -20.01 10.29
CA HIS A 490 7.79 -19.01 11.30
C HIS A 490 8.14 -17.68 10.64
N VAL A 491 7.47 -16.62 11.06
CA VAL A 491 7.66 -15.27 10.50
C VAL A 491 8.91 -14.65 11.11
N LYS A 492 9.91 -14.39 10.28
CA LYS A 492 11.17 -13.76 10.69
C LYS A 492 10.97 -12.25 10.91
N PRO A 493 11.85 -11.61 11.71
CA PRO A 493 11.86 -10.16 11.78
C PRO A 493 12.03 -9.53 10.40
N ASP A 494 11.25 -8.49 10.12
CA ASP A 494 11.55 -7.58 9.04
C ASP A 494 12.34 -6.38 9.63
N PRO A 495 13.63 -6.23 9.28
CA PRO A 495 14.46 -5.16 9.83
C PRO A 495 13.93 -3.75 9.54
N ALA A 496 13.16 -3.58 8.47
CA ALA A 496 12.52 -2.30 8.11
C ALA A 496 11.36 -1.93 9.05
N VAL A 497 10.72 -2.93 9.67
CA VAL A 497 9.56 -2.75 10.55
C VAL A 497 9.94 -2.97 12.01
N SER A 498 10.65 -4.06 12.33
CA SER A 498 11.03 -4.43 13.69
C SER A 498 12.23 -5.39 13.70
N LYS A 499 13.10 -5.27 14.71
CA LYS A 499 14.17 -6.24 14.96
C LYS A 499 13.68 -7.55 15.57
N GLN A 500 12.42 -7.62 15.98
CA GLN A 500 11.82 -8.82 16.58
C GLN A 500 10.80 -9.44 15.61
N PRO A 501 10.68 -10.79 15.60
CA PRO A 501 9.66 -11.46 14.83
C PRO A 501 8.27 -11.04 15.32
N TRP A 502 7.31 -11.06 14.45
CA TRP A 502 5.92 -10.81 14.81
C TRP A 502 5.01 -11.87 14.17
N PRO A 503 4.03 -12.45 14.89
CA PRO A 503 3.72 -12.23 16.33
C PRO A 503 4.81 -12.77 17.27
N LEU A 504 5.01 -12.11 18.41
CA LEU A 504 5.99 -12.55 19.40
C LEU A 504 5.65 -13.93 20.00
N THR A 505 4.37 -14.27 20.01
CA THR A 505 3.77 -15.48 20.58
C THR A 505 3.70 -16.64 19.60
N GLN A 506 4.11 -16.44 18.35
CA GLN A 506 4.04 -17.48 17.32
C GLN A 506 4.86 -18.72 17.68
N PRO A 507 4.51 -19.91 17.15
CA PRO A 507 5.32 -21.12 17.29
C PRO A 507 6.77 -20.91 16.83
N ALA A 508 7.71 -21.51 17.52
CA ALA A 508 9.15 -21.32 17.26
C ALA A 508 9.60 -21.79 15.88
N THR A 509 8.89 -22.74 15.27
CA THR A 509 9.20 -23.30 13.95
C THR A 509 7.93 -23.67 13.20
N GLY A 510 8.05 -23.76 11.88
CA GLY A 510 7.05 -24.35 11.02
C GLY A 510 5.86 -23.47 10.70
N GLU A 511 4.87 -24.07 10.06
CA GLU A 511 3.61 -23.42 9.69
C GLU A 511 2.61 -23.43 10.84
N TRP A 512 1.72 -22.43 10.87
CA TRP A 512 0.74 -22.33 11.92
C TRP A 512 -0.56 -21.67 11.47
N ILE A 513 -1.65 -21.95 12.22
CA ILE A 513 -2.95 -21.30 12.13
C ILE A 513 -3.23 -20.68 13.49
N TRP A 514 -3.45 -19.38 13.55
CA TRP A 514 -3.96 -18.69 14.73
C TRP A 514 -5.46 -18.49 14.60
N ARG A 515 -6.18 -18.59 15.71
CA ARG A 515 -7.60 -18.25 15.82
C ARG A 515 -7.85 -17.56 17.15
N ASP A 516 -8.49 -16.41 17.13
CA ASP A 516 -8.90 -15.63 18.30
C ASP A 516 -9.92 -16.42 19.15
N LYS A 517 -9.45 -17.28 20.09
CA LYS A 517 -10.29 -18.18 20.89
C LYS A 517 -10.98 -17.50 22.06
N ASN A 518 -10.49 -16.36 22.49
CA ASN A 518 -11.03 -15.58 23.61
C ASN A 518 -11.87 -14.36 23.14
N GLY A 519 -11.76 -13.94 21.90
CA GLY A 519 -12.58 -12.90 21.25
C GLY A 519 -12.03 -11.49 21.40
N ASP A 520 -10.77 -11.30 21.84
CA ASP A 520 -10.16 -10.01 22.10
C ASP A 520 -9.32 -9.47 20.91
N GLY A 521 -9.04 -10.30 19.92
CA GLY A 521 -8.26 -9.94 18.73
C GLY A 521 -6.76 -9.85 18.97
N VAL A 522 -6.26 -10.35 20.10
CA VAL A 522 -4.84 -10.43 20.46
C VAL A 522 -4.30 -11.83 20.14
N LEU A 523 -3.06 -11.91 19.68
CA LEU A 523 -2.44 -13.18 19.30
C LEU A 523 -1.81 -13.86 20.53
N ASP A 524 -2.59 -14.64 21.27
CA ASP A 524 -2.16 -15.33 22.50
C ASP A 524 -1.45 -16.67 22.22
N PRO A 525 -0.50 -17.10 23.08
CA PRO A 525 0.32 -18.30 22.86
C PRO A 525 -0.48 -19.62 22.75
N ASP A 526 -1.65 -19.72 23.40
CA ASP A 526 -2.49 -20.94 23.45
C ASP A 526 -3.53 -21.01 22.32
N GLU A 527 -3.50 -20.04 21.40
CA GLU A 527 -4.46 -19.91 20.32
C GLU A 527 -4.02 -20.51 18.98
N TYR A 528 -2.81 -21.05 18.94
CA TYR A 528 -2.24 -21.64 17.73
C TYR A 528 -2.55 -23.13 17.56
N ASP A 529 -2.78 -23.52 16.30
CA ASP A 529 -2.65 -24.89 15.77
C ASP A 529 -1.42 -24.88 14.85
N SER A 530 -0.45 -25.77 15.01
CA SER A 530 0.84 -25.64 14.32
C SER A 530 1.42 -27.00 13.93
N LYS A 531 2.29 -26.94 12.90
CA LYS A 531 3.16 -28.03 12.48
C LYS A 531 4.62 -27.61 12.61
N PRO A 532 5.54 -28.53 12.96
CA PRO A 532 6.96 -28.19 13.14
C PRO A 532 7.69 -27.91 11.82
N THR A 533 7.11 -28.29 10.68
CA THR A 533 7.64 -28.08 9.33
C THR A 533 6.97 -26.88 8.68
N ASN A 534 7.69 -26.19 7.81
CA ASN A 534 7.10 -25.17 6.95
C ASN A 534 6.08 -25.77 6.00
N ALA A 535 5.16 -24.96 5.52
CA ALA A 535 4.32 -25.32 4.38
C ALA A 535 5.22 -25.61 3.14
N PRO A 536 4.78 -26.47 2.22
CA PRO A 536 5.40 -26.61 0.91
C PRO A 536 5.49 -25.27 0.16
N GLY A 537 6.28 -25.20 -0.90
CA GLY A 537 6.33 -24.05 -1.80
C GLY A 537 4.91 -23.61 -2.21
N LEU A 538 4.58 -22.34 -1.96
CA LEU A 538 3.21 -21.84 -2.07
C LEU A 538 3.20 -20.48 -2.74
N TRP A 539 2.53 -20.41 -3.90
CA TRP A 539 2.26 -19.16 -4.63
C TRP A 539 0.78 -18.81 -4.73
N GLY A 540 -0.11 -19.59 -4.13
CA GLY A 540 -1.54 -19.40 -4.31
C GLY A 540 -2.36 -19.68 -3.08
N TRP A 541 -2.92 -18.62 -2.47
CA TRP A 541 -4.08 -18.71 -1.61
C TRP A 541 -5.35 -18.48 -2.43
N SER A 542 -6.42 -19.16 -2.08
CA SER A 542 -7.75 -18.82 -2.53
C SER A 542 -8.76 -19.13 -1.43
N VAL A 543 -9.87 -18.42 -1.45
CA VAL A 543 -10.96 -18.62 -0.47
C VAL A 543 -12.24 -18.76 -1.27
N ASP A 544 -12.89 -19.93 -1.18
CA ASP A 544 -14.14 -20.17 -1.88
C ASP A 544 -15.34 -19.43 -1.25
N SER A 545 -16.49 -19.50 -1.88
CA SER A 545 -17.70 -18.79 -1.40
C SER A 545 -18.22 -19.31 -0.06
N GLN A 546 -17.80 -20.52 0.36
CA GLN A 546 -18.13 -21.12 1.64
C GLN A 546 -17.12 -20.79 2.74
N GLY A 547 -16.03 -20.08 2.38
CA GLY A 547 -14.94 -19.70 3.29
C GLY A 547 -13.87 -20.78 3.46
N SER A 548 -13.90 -21.89 2.71
CA SER A 548 -12.79 -22.84 2.74
C SER A 548 -11.55 -22.21 2.12
N VAL A 549 -10.41 -22.41 2.76
CA VAL A 549 -9.10 -21.93 2.29
C VAL A 549 -8.42 -23.01 1.46
N TRP A 550 -7.95 -22.62 0.28
CA TRP A 550 -7.24 -23.46 -0.66
C TRP A 550 -5.82 -22.98 -0.87
N GLN A 551 -4.88 -23.90 -0.95
CA GLN A 551 -3.47 -23.63 -1.24
C GLN A 551 -3.05 -24.48 -2.45
N ALA A 552 -2.64 -23.82 -3.53
CA ALA A 552 -1.90 -24.46 -4.60
C ALA A 552 -0.42 -24.49 -4.20
N THR A 553 0.10 -25.68 -3.93
CA THR A 553 1.53 -25.85 -3.69
C THR A 553 2.22 -26.16 -5.01
N GLU A 554 3.47 -25.75 -5.17
CA GLU A 554 4.21 -25.93 -6.42
C GLU A 554 4.24 -27.40 -6.87
N HIS A 555 4.56 -28.31 -5.93
CA HIS A 555 4.80 -29.73 -6.23
C HIS A 555 4.05 -30.71 -5.31
N ASP A 556 3.55 -30.26 -4.16
CA ASP A 556 3.01 -31.13 -3.10
C ASP A 556 1.47 -31.22 -3.10
N GLY A 557 0.83 -30.86 -4.21
CA GLY A 557 -0.61 -30.97 -4.38
C GLY A 557 -1.40 -29.73 -4.00
N ILE A 558 -2.68 -29.92 -3.79
CA ILE A 558 -3.63 -28.88 -3.41
C ILE A 558 -4.11 -29.17 -1.99
N ARG A 559 -3.91 -28.24 -1.09
CA ARG A 559 -4.36 -28.34 0.30
C ARG A 559 -5.66 -27.57 0.48
N LYS A 560 -6.60 -28.15 1.22
CA LYS A 560 -7.89 -27.55 1.54
C LYS A 560 -8.10 -27.55 3.05
N PHE A 561 -8.46 -26.38 3.58
CA PHE A 561 -8.89 -26.20 4.95
C PHE A 561 -10.38 -25.81 4.93
N ALA A 562 -11.25 -26.80 5.18
CA ALA A 562 -12.68 -26.55 5.25
C ALA A 562 -13.04 -25.84 6.56
N VAL A 563 -14.02 -24.92 6.52
CA VAL A 563 -14.57 -24.31 7.72
C VAL A 563 -15.33 -25.37 8.53
N GLN A 564 -14.91 -25.63 9.76
CA GLN A 564 -15.56 -26.58 10.67
C GLN A 564 -16.76 -25.95 11.44
N GLY A 565 -17.02 -24.68 11.23
CA GLY A 565 -18.04 -23.89 11.88
C GLY A 565 -17.50 -22.55 12.36
N LEU A 566 -18.31 -21.82 13.10
CA LEU A 566 -17.92 -20.62 13.83
C LEU A 566 -17.92 -20.91 15.33
N ASP A 567 -16.92 -20.40 16.05
CA ASP A 567 -16.87 -20.51 17.50
C ASP A 567 -17.86 -19.52 18.18
N LYS A 568 -17.89 -19.53 19.51
CA LYS A 568 -18.80 -18.68 20.31
C LYS A 568 -18.58 -17.17 20.08
N PHE A 569 -17.41 -16.76 19.59
CA PHE A 569 -17.09 -15.36 19.27
C PHE A 569 -17.36 -15.02 17.80
N GLY A 570 -17.65 -16.04 16.99
CA GLY A 570 -17.93 -15.92 15.57
C GLY A 570 -16.69 -16.05 14.69
N ASN A 571 -15.59 -16.62 15.19
CA ASN A 571 -14.37 -16.86 14.40
C ASN A 571 -14.48 -18.20 13.67
N PRO A 572 -14.08 -18.28 12.38
CA PRO A 572 -14.06 -19.53 11.63
C PRO A 572 -13.04 -20.52 12.21
N ILE A 573 -13.45 -21.78 12.31
CA ILE A 573 -12.61 -22.85 12.83
C ILE A 573 -11.95 -23.56 11.67
N TYR A 574 -10.62 -23.50 11.60
CA TYR A 574 -9.75 -24.26 10.71
C TYR A 574 -8.76 -25.08 11.55
N SER A 575 -8.31 -26.23 11.01
CA SER A 575 -7.31 -27.06 11.72
C SER A 575 -6.52 -27.91 10.74
N TYR A 576 -5.25 -28.14 11.05
CA TYR A 576 -4.42 -29.13 10.36
C TYR A 576 -4.95 -30.56 10.51
N ALA A 577 -5.68 -30.88 11.59
CA ALA A 577 -6.28 -32.20 11.79
C ALA A 577 -7.37 -32.53 10.76
N THR A 578 -8.00 -31.49 10.18
CA THR A 578 -9.06 -31.65 9.17
C THR A 578 -8.63 -31.18 7.77
N MET A 579 -7.35 -30.86 7.61
CA MET A 579 -6.80 -30.48 6.32
C MET A 579 -6.81 -31.66 5.35
N GLU A 580 -7.36 -31.44 4.16
CA GLU A 580 -7.31 -32.39 3.06
C GLU A 580 -6.16 -32.02 2.12
N THR A 581 -5.47 -33.02 1.58
CA THR A 581 -4.48 -32.82 0.50
C THR A 581 -4.86 -33.67 -0.70
N VAL A 582 -4.99 -33.02 -1.85
CA VAL A 582 -5.28 -33.65 -3.12
C VAL A 582 -4.02 -33.66 -3.96
N PRO A 583 -3.57 -34.79 -4.51
CA PRO A 583 -2.40 -34.83 -5.39
C PRO A 583 -2.55 -33.92 -6.60
N THR A 584 -1.44 -33.30 -7.01
CA THR A 584 -1.38 -32.52 -8.26
C THR A 584 -1.81 -33.39 -9.44
N PRO A 585 -2.80 -32.97 -10.26
CA PRO A 585 -3.11 -33.71 -11.49
C PRO A 585 -1.88 -33.83 -12.38
N SER A 586 -1.66 -35.04 -12.93
CA SER A 586 -0.43 -35.42 -13.68
C SER A 586 -0.13 -34.54 -14.90
N LEU A 587 -1.08 -33.76 -15.34
CA LEU A 587 -0.91 -32.75 -16.38
C LEU A 587 0.08 -31.64 -15.97
N PHE A 588 0.12 -31.28 -14.71
CA PHE A 588 0.94 -30.18 -14.22
C PHE A 588 2.32 -30.63 -13.76
N THR A 589 3.33 -29.89 -14.15
CA THR A 589 4.69 -29.98 -13.60
C THR A 589 4.88 -29.07 -12.40
N GLU A 590 4.13 -27.95 -12.34
CA GLU A 590 4.17 -26.98 -11.26
C GLU A 590 2.81 -26.27 -11.17
N LEU A 591 2.27 -26.13 -9.96
CA LEU A 591 1.03 -25.38 -9.71
C LEU A 591 1.34 -23.98 -9.17
N CYS A 592 0.63 -23.00 -9.72
CA CYS A 592 0.74 -21.60 -9.27
C CYS A 592 -0.51 -21.12 -8.54
N ARG A 593 -1.72 -21.56 -9.00
CA ARG A 593 -3.01 -21.08 -8.46
C ARG A 593 -4.06 -22.18 -8.47
N ALA A 594 -4.98 -22.06 -7.51
CA ALA A 594 -6.22 -22.82 -7.50
C ALA A 594 -7.38 -21.88 -7.21
N GLU A 595 -8.47 -21.98 -7.95
CA GLU A 595 -9.74 -21.29 -7.67
C GLU A 595 -10.88 -22.29 -7.75
N TYR A 596 -11.56 -22.50 -6.62
CA TYR A 596 -12.66 -23.45 -6.51
C TYR A 596 -14.01 -22.73 -6.46
N VAL A 597 -14.89 -23.08 -7.39
CA VAL A 597 -16.26 -22.60 -7.49
C VAL A 597 -17.18 -23.64 -6.85
N SER A 598 -17.60 -23.39 -5.62
CA SER A 598 -18.34 -24.36 -4.82
C SER A 598 -19.75 -24.66 -5.35
N GLU A 599 -20.37 -23.67 -5.99
CA GLU A 599 -21.74 -23.74 -6.55
C GLU A 599 -21.86 -24.78 -7.68
N THR A 600 -20.77 -24.99 -8.40
CA THR A 600 -20.74 -25.89 -9.56
C THR A 600 -19.80 -27.08 -9.39
N ASP A 601 -19.20 -27.23 -8.21
CA ASP A 601 -18.15 -28.24 -7.91
C ASP A 601 -17.03 -28.22 -8.96
N THR A 602 -16.57 -27.02 -9.31
CA THR A 602 -15.59 -26.81 -10.37
C THR A 602 -14.29 -26.26 -9.80
N MET A 603 -13.16 -26.87 -10.15
CA MET A 603 -11.82 -26.40 -9.82
C MET A 603 -11.13 -25.84 -11.06
N PHE A 604 -10.57 -24.64 -10.94
CA PHE A 604 -9.63 -24.09 -11.90
C PHE A 604 -8.23 -24.14 -11.30
N LEU A 605 -7.32 -24.81 -11.98
CA LEU A 605 -5.91 -24.89 -11.62
C LEU A 605 -5.08 -24.18 -12.68
N ALA A 606 -4.21 -23.29 -12.24
CA ALA A 606 -3.26 -22.61 -13.12
C ALA A 606 -1.83 -23.02 -12.77
N GLY A 607 -0.99 -23.15 -13.79
CA GLY A 607 0.39 -23.55 -13.61
C GLY A 607 1.09 -23.89 -14.92
N TYR A 608 2.20 -24.59 -14.78
CA TYR A 608 2.98 -25.13 -15.91
C TYR A 608 2.63 -26.59 -16.15
N THR A 609 2.55 -26.98 -17.42
CA THR A 609 2.16 -28.32 -17.82
C THR A 609 3.31 -29.07 -18.51
N THR A 610 3.17 -30.39 -18.66
CA THR A 610 4.14 -31.20 -19.39
C THR A 610 4.34 -30.75 -20.84
N ASP A 611 3.29 -30.23 -21.46
CA ASP A 611 3.33 -29.72 -22.83
C ASP A 611 3.92 -28.30 -22.90
N ARG A 612 3.79 -27.53 -21.79
CA ARG A 612 4.22 -26.12 -21.66
C ARG A 612 4.91 -25.91 -20.31
N PRO A 613 6.13 -26.46 -20.14
CA PRO A 613 6.85 -26.39 -18.88
C PRO A 613 7.37 -24.97 -18.58
N HIS A 614 7.78 -24.76 -17.34
CA HIS A 614 8.45 -23.53 -16.92
C HIS A 614 9.74 -23.34 -17.72
N SER A 615 9.89 -22.20 -18.36
CA SER A 615 11.05 -21.89 -19.22
C SER A 615 11.73 -20.55 -18.89
N GLY A 616 11.42 -19.95 -17.75
CA GLY A 616 11.88 -18.64 -17.30
C GLY A 616 10.73 -17.67 -17.12
N GLY A 617 11.01 -16.43 -16.79
CA GLY A 617 10.02 -15.38 -16.65
C GLY A 617 10.02 -14.66 -15.30
N GLU A 618 9.02 -13.85 -15.11
CA GLU A 618 8.79 -13.04 -13.90
C GLU A 618 8.33 -13.89 -12.71
N TRP A 619 8.54 -13.39 -11.50
CA TRP A 619 8.00 -14.01 -10.32
C TRP A 619 6.45 -13.89 -10.25
N GLY A 620 5.81 -14.81 -9.53
CA GLY A 620 4.37 -14.71 -9.19
C GLY A 620 3.41 -14.82 -10.37
N ILE A 621 3.86 -15.24 -11.56
CA ILE A 621 2.97 -15.51 -12.69
C ILE A 621 2.14 -16.78 -12.46
N VAL A 622 0.98 -16.87 -13.10
CA VAL A 622 0.06 -17.99 -12.91
C VAL A 622 0.40 -19.21 -13.76
N GLY A 623 1.50 -19.16 -14.51
CA GLY A 623 1.94 -20.25 -15.39
C GLY A 623 1.48 -20.09 -16.84
N THR A 624 1.50 -21.18 -17.59
CA THR A 624 1.23 -21.23 -19.03
C THR A 624 -0.21 -21.62 -19.37
N GLU A 625 -0.91 -22.24 -18.44
CA GLU A 625 -2.27 -22.73 -18.67
C GLU A 625 -3.15 -22.61 -17.43
N ILE A 626 -4.46 -22.42 -17.68
CA ILE A 626 -5.52 -22.60 -16.70
C ILE A 626 -6.38 -23.77 -17.16
N VAL A 627 -6.55 -24.75 -16.28
CA VAL A 627 -7.27 -25.99 -16.58
C VAL A 627 -8.47 -26.12 -15.67
N ARG A 628 -9.63 -26.39 -16.27
CA ARG A 628 -10.90 -26.59 -15.58
C ARG A 628 -11.16 -28.07 -15.34
N PHE A 629 -11.60 -28.42 -14.11
CA PHE A 629 -12.03 -29.75 -13.70
C PHE A 629 -13.44 -29.67 -13.11
N GLU A 630 -14.33 -30.54 -13.59
CA GLU A 630 -15.72 -30.67 -13.07
C GLU A 630 -15.82 -31.81 -12.07
N ASN A 631 -16.81 -31.77 -11.18
CA ASN A 631 -17.06 -32.77 -10.15
C ASN A 631 -15.79 -33.02 -9.29
N TRP A 632 -15.15 -31.94 -8.88
CA TRP A 632 -13.87 -31.99 -8.18
C TRP A 632 -13.93 -32.79 -6.88
N ARG A 633 -14.99 -32.57 -6.08
CA ARG A 633 -15.20 -33.31 -4.81
C ARG A 633 -15.48 -34.80 -5.00
N GLN A 634 -15.98 -35.17 -6.19
CA GLN A 634 -16.23 -36.56 -6.55
C GLN A 634 -14.96 -37.30 -7.04
N GLY A 635 -13.81 -36.61 -7.00
CA GLY A 635 -12.52 -37.16 -7.37
C GLY A 635 -12.21 -37.11 -8.87
N ASN A 636 -13.04 -36.43 -9.70
CA ASN A 636 -12.73 -36.31 -11.12
C ASN A 636 -11.54 -35.38 -11.35
N ARG A 637 -10.52 -35.87 -12.05
CA ARG A 637 -9.29 -35.16 -12.39
C ARG A 637 -9.05 -35.11 -13.90
N THR A 638 -10.09 -35.38 -14.67
CA THR A 638 -10.05 -35.26 -16.14
C THR A 638 -10.27 -33.80 -16.52
N PRO A 639 -9.38 -33.19 -17.30
CA PRO A 639 -9.57 -31.85 -17.81
C PRO A 639 -10.87 -31.71 -18.59
N ALA A 640 -11.73 -30.76 -18.19
CA ALA A 640 -12.97 -30.43 -18.91
C ALA A 640 -12.73 -29.32 -19.95
N ALA A 641 -11.80 -28.41 -19.66
CA ALA A 641 -11.36 -27.37 -20.59
C ALA A 641 -9.94 -26.92 -20.25
N ARG A 642 -9.22 -26.45 -21.25
CA ARG A 642 -7.86 -25.88 -21.10
C ARG A 642 -7.82 -24.49 -21.74
N VAL A 643 -7.29 -23.51 -21.02
CA VAL A 643 -7.01 -22.15 -21.50
C VAL A 643 -5.50 -22.01 -21.59
N VAL A 644 -5.00 -21.85 -22.80
CA VAL A 644 -3.59 -21.56 -23.05
C VAL A 644 -3.39 -20.05 -22.90
N LEU A 645 -2.52 -19.67 -21.96
CA LEU A 645 -2.27 -18.28 -21.62
C LEU A 645 -1.21 -17.64 -22.53
N PRO A 646 -1.28 -16.33 -22.80
CA PRO A 646 -0.21 -15.62 -23.47
C PRO A 646 1.02 -15.54 -22.57
N TYR A 647 2.07 -16.24 -22.99
CA TYR A 647 3.36 -16.34 -22.30
C TYR A 647 4.47 -16.60 -23.30
N ASP A 648 5.48 -15.77 -23.31
CA ASP A 648 6.57 -15.84 -24.29
C ASP A 648 7.80 -16.63 -23.81
N GLY A 649 7.84 -17.02 -22.53
CA GLY A 649 8.91 -17.85 -21.97
C GLY A 649 10.29 -17.21 -21.90
N LEU A 650 10.40 -15.91 -22.08
CA LEU A 650 11.66 -15.19 -22.01
C LEU A 650 12.11 -14.99 -20.55
N LYS A 651 13.42 -14.75 -20.34
CA LYS A 651 13.97 -14.44 -19.01
C LYS A 651 13.30 -13.19 -18.39
N GLU A 652 13.04 -12.19 -19.23
CA GLU A 652 12.21 -11.04 -18.92
C GLU A 652 10.99 -11.11 -19.81
N ALA A 653 10.01 -11.90 -19.36
CA ALA A 653 8.82 -12.16 -20.16
C ALA A 653 8.10 -10.85 -20.48
N LYS A 654 7.86 -10.60 -21.78
CA LYS A 654 7.07 -9.45 -22.23
C LYS A 654 5.58 -9.71 -22.15
N LYS A 655 5.20 -10.99 -22.23
CA LYS A 655 3.81 -11.46 -22.09
C LYS A 655 3.73 -12.57 -21.08
N PHE A 656 2.92 -12.36 -20.07
CA PHE A 656 2.61 -13.33 -19.02
C PHE A 656 1.33 -12.91 -18.29
N ILE A 657 0.64 -13.86 -17.71
CA ILE A 657 -0.52 -13.61 -16.86
C ILE A 657 -0.08 -13.61 -15.41
N LYS A 658 -0.36 -12.51 -14.73
CA LYS A 658 0.00 -12.30 -13.32
C LYS A 658 -1.09 -12.77 -12.38
N SER A 659 -2.35 -12.59 -12.76
CA SER A 659 -3.50 -12.91 -11.92
C SER A 659 -4.68 -13.40 -12.76
N PHE A 660 -5.58 -14.17 -12.16
CA PHE A 660 -6.87 -14.48 -12.77
C PHE A 660 -7.98 -14.55 -11.73
N ALA A 661 -9.22 -14.40 -12.19
CA ALA A 661 -10.43 -14.57 -11.40
C ALA A 661 -11.51 -15.26 -12.22
N VAL A 662 -12.41 -15.98 -11.54
CA VAL A 662 -13.58 -16.62 -12.15
C VAL A 662 -14.84 -16.01 -11.54
N ALA A 663 -15.77 -15.59 -12.40
CA ALA A 663 -17.09 -15.15 -11.98
C ALA A 663 -18.15 -15.61 -13.00
N GLY A 664 -19.22 -16.25 -12.53
CA GLY A 664 -20.30 -16.75 -13.39
C GLY A 664 -19.77 -17.59 -14.55
N ASP A 665 -20.06 -17.15 -15.78
CA ASP A 665 -19.74 -17.89 -17.00
C ASP A 665 -18.36 -17.58 -17.58
N TYR A 666 -17.57 -16.70 -16.94
CA TYR A 666 -16.32 -16.19 -17.51
C TYR A 666 -15.12 -16.29 -16.56
N LEU A 667 -13.95 -16.44 -17.17
CA LEU A 667 -12.65 -16.36 -16.58
C LEU A 667 -11.93 -15.12 -17.12
N PHE A 668 -11.33 -14.36 -16.22
CA PHE A 668 -10.62 -13.10 -16.48
C PHE A 668 -9.14 -13.28 -16.13
N ALA A 669 -8.26 -13.15 -17.12
CA ALA A 669 -6.82 -13.35 -16.96
C ALA A 669 -6.06 -12.07 -17.26
N GLY A 670 -5.44 -11.46 -16.24
CA GLY A 670 -4.76 -10.18 -16.31
C GLY A 670 -3.28 -10.30 -16.67
N GLU A 671 -2.88 -9.55 -17.70
CA GLU A 671 -1.49 -9.40 -18.13
C GLU A 671 -0.71 -8.53 -17.14
N GLY A 672 0.54 -8.89 -16.84
CA GLY A 672 1.31 -8.26 -15.76
C GLY A 672 2.02 -6.96 -16.13
N ARG A 673 1.97 -6.51 -17.40
CA ARG A 673 2.63 -5.26 -17.84
C ARG A 673 1.66 -4.33 -18.54
N GLU A 674 1.90 -3.04 -18.40
CA GLU A 674 1.08 -2.01 -19.01
C GLU A 674 1.27 -1.92 -20.55
N PRO A 675 0.22 -1.55 -21.30
CA PRO A 675 -1.17 -1.49 -20.85
C PRO A 675 -1.72 -2.87 -20.58
N CYS A 676 -2.12 -3.14 -19.34
CA CYS A 676 -2.60 -4.46 -18.93
C CYS A 676 -3.86 -4.86 -19.69
N ALA A 677 -3.79 -5.96 -20.43
CA ALA A 677 -4.95 -6.59 -21.01
C ALA A 677 -5.55 -7.61 -20.03
N ILE A 678 -6.85 -7.56 -19.84
CA ILE A 678 -7.62 -8.61 -19.15
C ILE A 678 -8.26 -9.48 -20.23
N TYR A 679 -7.71 -10.66 -20.48
CA TYR A 679 -8.26 -11.63 -21.43
C TYR A 679 -9.48 -12.31 -20.82
N VAL A 680 -10.56 -12.39 -21.60
CA VAL A 680 -11.82 -12.97 -21.18
C VAL A 680 -12.03 -14.29 -21.90
N TYR A 681 -12.26 -15.34 -21.16
CA TYR A 681 -12.54 -16.69 -21.67
C TYR A 681 -13.89 -17.18 -21.16
N ASN A 682 -14.57 -17.97 -21.97
CA ASN A 682 -15.71 -18.72 -21.47
C ASN A 682 -15.21 -19.76 -20.45
N ALA A 683 -15.64 -19.66 -19.21
CA ALA A 683 -15.17 -20.51 -18.13
C ALA A 683 -15.47 -21.99 -18.31
N ARG A 684 -16.52 -22.33 -19.08
CA ARG A 684 -16.94 -23.70 -19.34
C ARG A 684 -16.12 -24.36 -20.46
N THR A 685 -15.87 -23.64 -21.55
CA THR A 685 -15.28 -24.21 -22.76
C THR A 685 -13.78 -23.86 -22.92
N GLY A 686 -13.28 -22.85 -22.21
CA GLY A 686 -11.96 -22.30 -22.41
C GLY A 686 -11.80 -21.44 -23.65
N ALA A 687 -12.87 -21.21 -24.42
CA ALA A 687 -12.82 -20.41 -25.63
C ALA A 687 -12.59 -18.94 -25.34
N SER A 688 -11.71 -18.28 -26.11
CA SER A 688 -11.47 -16.85 -26.04
C SER A 688 -12.74 -16.09 -26.43
N VAL A 689 -13.13 -15.08 -25.65
CA VAL A 689 -14.29 -14.20 -25.87
C VAL A 689 -13.83 -12.84 -26.35
N GLY A 690 -12.73 -12.33 -25.80
CA GLY A 690 -12.21 -11.01 -26.10
C GLY A 690 -11.27 -10.53 -25.01
N LYS A 691 -11.03 -9.22 -24.95
CA LYS A 691 -10.22 -8.59 -23.93
C LYS A 691 -10.78 -7.24 -23.48
N LEU A 692 -10.42 -6.85 -22.26
CA LEU A 692 -10.58 -5.52 -21.69
C LEU A 692 -9.21 -4.87 -21.62
N GLN A 693 -9.12 -3.56 -21.75
CA GLN A 693 -7.88 -2.79 -21.60
C GLN A 693 -8.19 -1.45 -20.95
N PRO A 694 -7.23 -0.81 -20.26
CA PRO A 694 -7.41 0.57 -19.82
C PRO A 694 -7.74 1.47 -21.00
N ASP A 695 -8.70 2.36 -20.80
CA ASP A 695 -9.09 3.38 -21.79
C ASP A 695 -8.66 4.79 -21.35
N ALA A 696 -9.08 5.80 -22.09
CA ALA A 696 -8.72 7.19 -21.78
C ALA A 696 -9.30 7.69 -20.44
N THR A 697 -10.33 7.03 -19.89
CA THR A 697 -10.95 7.39 -18.61
C THR A 697 -10.01 7.11 -17.45
N VAL A 698 -9.29 5.97 -17.51
CA VAL A 698 -8.36 5.52 -16.47
C VAL A 698 -6.89 5.68 -16.87
N GLY A 699 -6.64 6.14 -18.11
CA GLY A 699 -5.31 6.21 -18.68
C GLY A 699 -4.97 5.00 -19.53
N SER A 700 -4.85 5.19 -20.84
CA SER A 700 -4.64 4.10 -21.82
C SER A 700 -3.32 3.34 -21.64
N ASN A 701 -2.35 3.89 -20.88
CA ASN A 701 -1.08 3.26 -20.54
C ASN A 701 -1.07 2.72 -19.09
N SER A 702 -2.21 2.74 -18.39
CA SER A 702 -2.37 2.20 -17.05
C SER A 702 -2.44 0.67 -17.02
N GLY A 703 -2.54 0.12 -15.83
CA GLY A 703 -2.86 -1.28 -15.59
C GLY A 703 -1.63 -2.15 -15.41
N TRP A 704 -0.65 -1.71 -14.67
CA TRP A 704 0.44 -2.59 -14.23
C TRP A 704 -0.03 -3.45 -13.07
N LEU A 705 -0.07 -4.78 -13.26
CA LEU A 705 -0.36 -5.76 -12.21
C LEU A 705 0.95 -6.29 -11.63
N ASP A 706 1.23 -5.97 -10.37
CA ASP A 706 2.50 -6.38 -9.76
C ASP A 706 2.40 -7.62 -8.89
N PHE A 707 1.22 -8.08 -8.51
CA PHE A 707 1.09 -9.23 -7.63
C PHE A 707 0.04 -10.26 -8.09
N PRO A 708 0.15 -11.50 -7.57
CA PRO A 708 -0.65 -12.63 -8.06
C PRO A 708 -2.16 -12.57 -7.79
N TYR A 709 -2.63 -11.67 -6.96
CA TYR A 709 -4.05 -11.54 -6.59
C TYR A 709 -4.69 -10.26 -7.14
N ALA A 710 -4.02 -9.60 -8.09
CA ALA A 710 -4.33 -8.29 -8.63
C ALA A 710 -5.68 -8.19 -9.37
N VAL A 711 -6.28 -9.30 -9.79
CA VAL A 711 -7.57 -9.33 -10.49
C VAL A 711 -8.61 -10.03 -9.63
N ARG A 712 -9.77 -9.36 -9.45
CA ARG A 712 -10.99 -9.94 -8.86
C ARG A 712 -12.17 -9.68 -9.78
N ALA A 713 -13.17 -10.56 -9.75
CA ALA A 713 -14.35 -10.42 -10.58
C ALA A 713 -15.62 -10.82 -9.82
N PHE A 714 -16.70 -10.13 -10.13
CA PHE A 714 -18.02 -10.39 -9.56
C PHE A 714 -19.11 -10.26 -10.64
N ARG A 715 -20.07 -11.20 -10.68
CA ARG A 715 -21.25 -11.13 -11.54
C ARG A 715 -22.44 -10.60 -10.75
N ARG A 716 -22.97 -9.48 -11.18
CA ARG A 716 -24.19 -8.87 -10.61
C ARG A 716 -25.46 -9.62 -11.03
N ALA A 717 -26.52 -9.44 -10.28
CA ALA A 717 -27.83 -10.06 -10.57
C ALA A 717 -28.41 -9.65 -11.93
N ASN A 718 -28.10 -8.44 -12.42
CA ASN A 718 -28.51 -7.95 -13.74
C ASN A 718 -27.67 -8.51 -14.91
N GLY A 719 -26.70 -9.39 -14.63
CA GLY A 719 -25.80 -10.01 -15.60
C GLY A 719 -24.58 -9.17 -15.97
N GLU A 720 -24.39 -7.99 -15.38
CA GLU A 720 -23.16 -7.19 -15.51
C GLU A 720 -22.03 -7.82 -14.70
N TYR A 721 -20.81 -7.77 -15.24
CA TYR A 721 -19.58 -8.17 -14.55
C TYR A 721 -18.82 -6.95 -14.10
N LEU A 722 -18.37 -6.96 -12.83
CA LEU A 722 -17.44 -6.02 -12.25
C LEU A 722 -16.07 -6.72 -12.19
N ILE A 723 -15.08 -6.16 -12.85
CA ILE A 723 -13.72 -6.68 -12.84
C ILE A 723 -12.81 -5.62 -12.24
N PHE A 724 -12.24 -5.93 -11.09
CA PHE A 724 -11.31 -5.09 -10.36
C PHE A 724 -9.89 -5.53 -10.72
N ALA A 725 -9.09 -4.58 -11.16
CA ALA A 725 -7.69 -4.81 -11.49
C ALA A 725 -6.83 -3.76 -10.78
N GLU A 726 -5.78 -4.21 -10.14
CA GLU A 726 -4.76 -3.34 -9.60
C GLU A 726 -4.17 -2.42 -10.68
N GLU A 727 -3.74 -1.25 -10.26
CA GLU A 727 -2.84 -0.40 -11.01
C GLU A 727 -1.79 0.16 -10.05
N ASP A 728 -0.62 -0.42 -10.13
CA ASP A 728 0.42 -0.24 -9.11
C ASP A 728 1.03 1.17 -9.14
N LEU A 729 1.35 1.70 -10.32
CA LEU A 729 2.10 2.95 -10.45
C LEU A 729 1.37 4.19 -9.92
N ASP A 730 0.09 4.32 -10.22
CA ASP A 730 -0.72 5.46 -9.80
C ASP A 730 -1.63 5.10 -8.59
N ALA A 731 -1.40 3.95 -7.95
CA ALA A 731 -2.12 3.48 -6.75
C ALA A 731 -3.63 3.61 -6.85
N LYS A 732 -4.20 3.08 -7.91
CA LYS A 732 -5.65 2.98 -8.07
C LYS A 732 -6.05 1.54 -8.37
N ILE A 733 -7.34 1.25 -8.20
CA ILE A 733 -7.95 0.01 -8.67
C ILE A 733 -8.80 0.35 -9.87
N ILE A 734 -8.49 -0.22 -11.04
CA ILE A 734 -9.31 -0.06 -12.23
C ILE A 734 -10.54 -0.95 -12.08
N LEU A 735 -11.73 -0.38 -12.28
CA LEU A 735 -12.99 -1.11 -12.36
C LEU A 735 -13.47 -1.13 -13.81
N TYR A 736 -13.49 -2.32 -14.39
CA TYR A 736 -14.15 -2.58 -15.66
C TYR A 736 -15.58 -3.04 -15.41
N ARG A 737 -16.55 -2.45 -16.10
CA ARG A 737 -17.95 -2.85 -16.08
C ARG A 737 -18.32 -3.40 -17.45
N TRP A 738 -18.58 -4.68 -17.51
CA TRP A 738 -18.85 -5.40 -18.76
C TRP A 738 -20.15 -6.19 -18.69
N LYS A 739 -20.94 -6.08 -19.73
CA LYS A 739 -22.17 -6.86 -19.90
C LYS A 739 -22.09 -7.59 -21.25
N PRO A 740 -22.04 -8.96 -21.23
CA PRO A 740 -21.96 -9.77 -22.44
C PRO A 740 -23.15 -9.59 -23.38
#